data_35db94f62a3bf96b28ea01fbde350988
#
_entry.id   35db94f62a3bf96b28ea01fbde350988
#
_cell.length_a   1.000
_cell.length_b   1.000
_cell.length_c   1.000
_cell.angle_alpha   90.00
_cell.angle_beta   90.00
_cell.angle_gamma   90.00
#
_symmetry.space_group_name_H-M   'P 1'
#
loop_
_entity.id
_entity.type
_entity.pdbx_description
1 polymer ?
#
loop_
_entity_poly.entity_id
_entity_poly.type
_entity_poly.pdbx_seq_one_letter_code
_entity_poly.pdbx_strand_id
1 'polypeptide(L)'
;MSDKDVNPVSVDVEGNTPEDANKEILEKYDRESKTRNFDNRKLLAWIVAIVAIAYSIYHLWIQFNPIPALQQRSVHVAVGLALIFLIYPTFSKQNRTKIPFYDWIFFGLSFFTAIYIIMEYTAIVTERGGIPNNMDIAVGILAVLLVLEAARRVTGLILPIVALVFLAYPFFSHMDFLPMRLITREFDLGDIFGQLYLKTEGLYSTAIGASVNYIFLFILFGAFLTKSGLGQFFNDIAMALAGHRQGGPAKVAVVSSGFMGSINGAAVANVVSTGSFTIPLMKKIGYSKNFAGAVEASASVGGQVLPPIMGASAFIMAETTGINYGVIALAALVPAVLYYLAVIMQVHYRAGKRDLRGIPKADLPRVKEVMKERGHLLIPIVVLIGLLFQNMPVGHAAFWTIVTTVVVASFRKTTRMSINDILEALSMGARQSLAVVIACAVVGIIIGVVSLTSFGTVMTSSIQSLGAGSLFLTLFFTMLASMILGMGLPSIPAYIITATMAAPALAEFGVPVLVAHMFVFYFGIFANVTPPVALAAFAGAGVSGGNPMYTGFQALKLSLAGFIIPYLFVFEPSLLMINPEGLATNATEFPLADVGDIVLNVSTAVVGIIALSAALEGYFRTHLNVVLRLLLLAAALFSVVPGLTSDIIGLSVILVIFIINFMTDRKEKAQTA
;
A
#
# COMPACT_ATOMS: atom_id res chain seq x y z
N MET A 1 -12.51 -4.01 49.46
CA MET A 1 -11.71 -5.21 49.11
C MET A 1 -11.16 -4.87 47.74
N SER A 2 -10.06 -4.37 47.76
CA SER A 2 -8.66 -4.64 47.53
C SER A 2 -8.39 -4.80 46.03
N ASP A 3 -7.81 -3.71 45.48
CA ASP A 3 -6.92 -3.77 44.34
C ASP A 3 -6.06 -5.01 44.36
N LYS A 4 -6.16 -5.83 43.33
CA LYS A 4 -5.06 -6.68 42.83
C LYS A 4 -5.37 -7.25 41.45
N ASP A 5 -4.44 -7.02 40.54
CA ASP A 5 -4.08 -7.85 39.41
C ASP A 5 -4.94 -7.79 38.14
N VAL A 6 -4.83 -6.68 37.43
CA VAL A 6 -4.77 -6.76 35.98
C VAL A 6 -3.30 -6.94 35.61
N ASN A 7 -2.85 -8.18 35.66
CA ASN A 7 -1.54 -8.55 35.19
C ASN A 7 -1.55 -8.57 33.65
N PRO A 8 -0.63 -7.87 32.97
CA PRO A 8 -0.50 -7.97 31.52
C PRO A 8 -0.09 -9.40 31.16
N VAL A 9 -0.68 -9.89 30.10
CA VAL A 9 -0.53 -11.19 29.46
C VAL A 9 0.87 -11.78 29.65
N SER A 10 0.88 -12.91 30.33
CA SER A 10 2.04 -13.74 30.62
C SER A 10 2.84 -14.11 29.36
N VAL A 11 4.11 -13.86 29.47
CA VAL A 11 5.29 -14.46 28.85
C VAL A 11 5.03 -15.85 28.28
N ASP A 12 5.21 -16.01 26.96
CA ASP A 12 5.49 -17.32 26.37
C ASP A 12 6.98 -17.65 26.60
N VAL A 13 7.20 -18.78 27.08
CA VAL A 13 8.29 -19.73 27.35
C VAL A 13 9.77 -19.32 27.11
N GLU A 14 10.13 -18.10 26.68
CA GLU A 14 11.55 -17.70 26.48
C GLU A 14 11.95 -16.33 27.07
N GLY A 15 11.20 -15.74 27.98
CA GLY A 15 11.63 -14.51 28.67
C GLY A 15 11.63 -13.23 27.83
N ASN A 16 11.08 -13.24 26.63
CA ASN A 16 11.01 -12.09 25.74
C ASN A 16 9.85 -11.13 26.11
N THR A 17 10.10 -9.83 26.05
CA THR A 17 9.05 -8.84 26.20
C THR A 17 8.10 -8.88 24.97
N PRO A 18 6.83 -8.42 25.09
CA PRO A 18 5.93 -8.33 23.92
C PRO A 18 6.51 -7.50 22.77
N GLU A 19 7.36 -6.52 23.05
CA GLU A 19 8.07 -5.70 22.06
C GLU A 19 9.13 -6.51 21.31
N ASP A 20 9.89 -7.37 22.01
CA ASP A 20 10.90 -8.25 21.40
C ASP A 20 10.25 -9.29 20.49
N ALA A 21 9.14 -9.89 20.92
CA ALA A 21 8.38 -10.84 20.10
C ALA A 21 7.81 -10.18 18.84
N ASN A 22 7.28 -8.97 18.95
CA ASN A 22 6.79 -8.20 17.79
C ASN A 22 7.91 -7.82 16.83
N LYS A 23 9.10 -7.48 17.34
CA LYS A 23 10.28 -7.18 16.54
C LYS A 23 10.76 -8.43 15.78
N GLU A 24 10.75 -9.60 16.42
CA GLU A 24 11.10 -10.87 15.78
C GLU A 24 10.13 -11.23 14.64
N ILE A 25 8.83 -11.03 14.85
CA ILE A 25 7.80 -11.22 13.82
C ILE A 25 7.99 -10.26 12.65
N LEU A 26 8.22 -8.97 12.94
CA LEU A 26 8.55 -7.98 11.91
C LEU A 26 9.77 -8.44 11.10
N GLU A 27 10.86 -8.79 11.75
CA GLU A 27 12.07 -9.23 11.07
C GLU A 27 11.89 -10.51 10.25
N LYS A 28 10.95 -11.37 10.62
CA LYS A 28 10.66 -12.61 9.90
C LYS A 28 9.89 -12.37 8.60
N TYR A 29 8.89 -11.51 8.63
CA TYR A 29 7.97 -11.30 7.49
C TYR A 29 8.22 -9.99 6.75
N ASP A 30 8.89 -9.01 7.40
CA ASP A 30 9.29 -7.74 6.82
C ASP A 30 10.81 -7.58 6.88
N ARG A 31 11.46 -7.69 5.72
CA ARG A 31 12.92 -7.52 5.65
C ARG A 31 13.35 -6.07 5.86
N GLU A 32 12.46 -5.12 5.60
CA GLU A 32 12.70 -3.69 5.82
C GLU A 32 12.97 -3.37 7.29
N SER A 33 12.51 -4.21 8.22
CA SER A 33 12.77 -4.07 9.66
C SER A 33 14.15 -4.58 10.12
N LYS A 34 14.89 -5.34 9.27
CA LYS A 34 16.17 -5.93 9.61
C LYS A 34 17.32 -4.93 9.58
N THR A 35 17.35 -4.00 10.48
CA THR A 35 18.35 -2.95 10.56
C THR A 35 19.48 -3.28 11.56
N ARG A 36 20.62 -2.59 11.42
CA ARG A 36 21.70 -2.59 12.41
C ARG A 36 21.26 -1.85 13.66
N ASN A 37 21.77 -2.32 14.82
CA ASN A 37 21.58 -1.67 16.10
C ASN A 37 22.87 -0.94 16.51
N PHE A 38 22.78 0.37 16.70
CA PHE A 38 23.90 1.23 17.08
C PHE A 38 23.83 1.72 18.53
N ASP A 39 22.96 1.15 19.40
CA ASP A 39 22.75 1.62 20.77
C ASP A 39 24.06 1.72 21.56
N ASN A 40 25.00 0.78 21.34
CA ASN A 40 26.32 0.75 21.98
C ASN A 40 27.40 1.54 21.20
N ARG A 41 27.07 2.22 20.09
CA ARG A 41 28.02 2.95 19.22
C ARG A 41 27.52 4.34 18.86
N LYS A 42 27.55 5.23 19.82
CA LYS A 42 27.06 6.60 19.71
C LYS A 42 27.54 7.33 18.44
N LEU A 43 28.83 7.21 18.06
CA LEU A 43 29.37 7.86 16.88
C LEU A 43 28.70 7.40 15.57
N LEU A 44 28.51 6.08 15.40
CA LEU A 44 27.85 5.54 14.20
C LEU A 44 26.37 5.92 14.16
N ALA A 45 25.70 5.88 15.31
CA ALA A 45 24.31 6.34 15.42
C ALA A 45 24.18 7.80 15.02
N TRP A 46 25.12 8.67 15.46
CA TRP A 46 25.16 10.08 15.07
C TRP A 46 25.44 10.29 13.58
N ILE A 47 26.37 9.55 12.97
CA ILE A 47 26.65 9.64 11.52
C ILE A 47 25.38 9.31 10.73
N VAL A 48 24.73 8.19 11.04
CA VAL A 48 23.50 7.78 10.36
C VAL A 48 22.39 8.79 10.57
N ALA A 49 22.23 9.34 11.78
CA ALA A 49 21.22 10.34 12.08
C ALA A 49 21.46 11.64 11.31
N ILE A 50 22.71 12.14 11.26
CA ILE A 50 23.07 13.37 10.53
C ILE A 50 22.79 13.21 9.03
N VAL A 51 23.22 12.09 8.42
CA VAL A 51 22.95 11.84 6.99
C VAL A 51 21.44 11.74 6.72
N ALA A 52 20.70 11.06 7.59
CA ALA A 52 19.25 10.93 7.47
C ALA A 52 18.53 12.29 7.62
N ILE A 53 18.92 13.10 8.60
CA ILE A 53 18.37 14.46 8.80
C ILE A 53 18.71 15.36 7.61
N ALA A 54 19.97 15.35 7.14
CA ALA A 54 20.39 16.12 5.97
C ALA A 54 19.59 15.73 4.72
N TYR A 55 19.31 14.42 4.56
CA TYR A 55 18.48 13.90 3.49
C TYR A 55 17.04 14.42 3.56
N SER A 56 16.44 14.45 4.74
CA SER A 56 15.10 15.03 4.93
C SER A 56 15.07 16.53 4.67
N ILE A 57 16.09 17.27 5.15
CA ILE A 57 16.20 18.70 4.89
C ILE A 57 16.37 18.98 3.39
N TYR A 58 17.18 18.17 2.68
CA TYR A 58 17.33 18.27 1.23
C TYR A 58 15.97 18.16 0.52
N HIS A 59 15.11 17.19 0.90
CA HIS A 59 13.80 17.02 0.27
C HIS A 59 12.82 18.14 0.59
N LEU A 60 12.90 18.75 1.77
CA LEU A 60 12.12 19.93 2.11
C LEU A 60 12.60 21.16 1.31
N TRP A 61 13.92 21.31 1.14
CA TRP A 61 14.53 22.43 0.42
C TRP A 61 14.28 22.38 -1.09
N ILE A 62 14.37 21.19 -1.71
CA ILE A 62 14.24 21.00 -3.16
C ILE A 62 12.83 21.35 -3.67
N GLN A 63 11.80 21.35 -2.81
CA GLN A 63 10.45 21.75 -3.20
C GLN A 63 10.39 23.22 -3.66
N PHE A 64 11.27 24.06 -3.15
CA PHE A 64 11.32 25.48 -3.47
C PHE A 64 12.50 25.86 -4.37
N ASN A 65 13.44 24.93 -4.57
CA ASN A 65 14.66 25.15 -5.35
C ASN A 65 14.85 24.00 -6.36
N PRO A 66 14.02 23.96 -7.43
CA PRO A 66 14.06 22.84 -8.38
C PRO A 66 15.39 22.81 -9.14
N ILE A 67 15.96 21.64 -9.29
CA ILE A 67 17.14 21.34 -10.10
C ILE A 67 16.77 20.34 -11.20
N PRO A 68 17.61 20.17 -12.24
CA PRO A 68 17.32 19.22 -13.33
C PRO A 68 16.98 17.81 -12.82
N ALA A 69 15.94 17.19 -13.41
CA ALA A 69 15.38 15.92 -12.94
C ALA A 69 16.43 14.80 -12.78
N LEU A 70 17.36 14.67 -13.74
CA LEU A 70 18.39 13.64 -13.69
C LEU A 70 19.34 13.86 -12.49
N GLN A 71 19.74 15.08 -12.22
CA GLN A 71 20.58 15.42 -11.07
C GLN A 71 19.82 15.20 -9.74
N GLN A 72 18.58 15.69 -9.66
CA GLN A 72 17.75 15.52 -8.48
C GLN A 72 17.55 14.03 -8.13
N ARG A 73 17.21 13.23 -9.12
CA ARG A 73 16.94 11.78 -8.95
C ARG A 73 18.21 11.02 -8.62
N SER A 74 19.36 11.39 -9.19
CA SER A 74 20.65 10.76 -8.90
C SER A 74 21.10 11.01 -7.45
N VAL A 75 20.97 12.23 -6.93
CA VAL A 75 21.27 12.56 -5.53
C VAL A 75 20.36 11.77 -4.59
N HIS A 76 19.06 11.71 -4.88
CA HIS A 76 18.09 10.96 -4.08
C HIS A 76 18.46 9.49 -3.97
N VAL A 77 18.74 8.83 -5.10
CA VAL A 77 19.13 7.40 -5.12
C VAL A 77 20.46 7.20 -4.40
N ALA A 78 21.48 8.06 -4.64
CA ALA A 78 22.78 7.89 -4.04
C ALA A 78 22.77 8.01 -2.51
N VAL A 79 22.07 9.02 -1.96
CA VAL A 79 21.96 9.17 -0.50
C VAL A 79 21.14 8.02 0.10
N GLY A 80 20.07 7.59 -0.60
CA GLY A 80 19.30 6.41 -0.20
C GLY A 80 20.14 5.14 -0.15
N LEU A 81 20.94 4.86 -1.20
CA LEU A 81 21.89 3.73 -1.24
C LEU A 81 22.92 3.82 -0.12
N ALA A 82 23.53 5.01 0.06
CA ALA A 82 24.51 5.22 1.11
C ALA A 82 23.94 4.91 2.51
N LEU A 83 22.74 5.38 2.82
CA LEU A 83 22.06 5.06 4.08
C LEU A 83 21.72 3.57 4.19
N ILE A 84 21.30 2.91 3.10
CA ILE A 84 21.00 1.48 3.09
C ILE A 84 22.26 0.68 3.46
N PHE A 85 23.42 0.97 2.88
CA PHE A 85 24.66 0.26 3.18
C PHE A 85 25.15 0.49 4.62
N LEU A 86 24.85 1.64 5.22
CA LEU A 86 25.12 1.86 6.64
C LEU A 86 24.13 1.14 7.55
N ILE A 87 22.85 1.11 7.22
CA ILE A 87 21.76 0.66 8.11
C ILE A 87 21.49 -0.84 7.97
N TYR A 88 21.53 -1.40 6.76
CA TYR A 88 21.13 -2.78 6.50
C TYR A 88 22.34 -3.71 6.41
N PRO A 89 22.36 -4.84 7.18
CA PRO A 89 23.46 -5.80 7.13
C PRO A 89 23.45 -6.58 5.81
N THR A 90 24.62 -7.01 5.36
CA THR A 90 24.78 -7.81 4.15
C THR A 90 24.15 -9.20 4.26
N PHE A 91 24.28 -9.82 5.44
CA PHE A 91 23.73 -11.14 5.75
C PHE A 91 22.93 -11.12 7.06
N SER A 92 21.85 -11.90 7.14
CA SER A 92 20.97 -11.95 8.33
C SER A 92 21.67 -12.40 9.61
N LYS A 93 22.72 -13.21 9.48
CA LYS A 93 23.53 -13.72 10.61
C LYS A 93 24.72 -12.81 10.98
N GLN A 94 24.90 -11.69 10.28
CA GLN A 94 26.00 -10.78 10.51
C GLN A 94 25.86 -10.04 11.85
N ASN A 95 26.99 -9.69 12.48
CA ASN A 95 27.00 -8.83 13.66
C ASN A 95 26.39 -7.46 13.32
N ARG A 96 25.26 -7.14 13.94
CA ARG A 96 24.46 -5.94 13.67
C ARG A 96 25.00 -4.66 14.33
N THR A 97 26.04 -4.76 15.15
CA THR A 97 26.64 -3.62 15.85
C THR A 97 27.83 -2.99 15.11
N LYS A 98 28.35 -3.66 14.07
CA LYS A 98 29.52 -3.20 13.31
C LYS A 98 29.16 -2.98 11.84
N ILE A 99 29.77 -1.96 11.23
CA ILE A 99 29.73 -1.74 9.77
C ILE A 99 31.01 -2.34 9.21
N PRO A 100 30.93 -3.36 8.33
CA PRO A 100 32.10 -3.92 7.65
C PRO A 100 32.78 -2.89 6.73
N PHE A 101 34.05 -3.09 6.45
CA PHE A 101 34.84 -2.19 5.60
C PHE A 101 34.24 -2.04 4.18
N TYR A 102 33.78 -3.14 3.60
CA TYR A 102 33.18 -3.11 2.26
C TYR A 102 31.88 -2.28 2.18
N ASP A 103 31.14 -2.12 3.28
CA ASP A 103 29.95 -1.26 3.31
C ASP A 103 30.32 0.23 3.28
N TRP A 104 31.49 0.61 3.79
CA TRP A 104 32.04 1.94 3.61
C TRP A 104 32.49 2.22 2.17
N ILE A 105 32.99 1.18 1.46
CA ILE A 105 33.28 1.27 0.02
C ILE A 105 31.96 1.49 -0.73
N PHE A 106 30.92 0.68 -0.47
CA PHE A 106 29.62 0.84 -1.13
C PHE A 106 28.99 2.22 -0.83
N PHE A 107 29.15 2.71 0.39
CA PHE A 107 28.76 4.09 0.75
C PHE A 107 29.44 5.13 -0.13
N GLY A 108 30.75 5.06 -0.29
CA GLY A 108 31.51 5.97 -1.15
C GLY A 108 31.15 5.85 -2.63
N LEU A 109 31.03 4.61 -3.13
CA LEU A 109 30.63 4.33 -4.52
C LEU A 109 29.22 4.84 -4.83
N SER A 110 28.30 4.81 -3.84
CA SER A 110 26.95 5.37 -4.03
C SER A 110 27.00 6.87 -4.31
N PHE A 111 27.80 7.64 -3.58
CA PHE A 111 28.00 9.06 -3.87
C PHE A 111 28.73 9.30 -5.21
N PHE A 112 29.70 8.44 -5.54
CA PHE A 112 30.44 8.56 -6.81
C PHE A 112 29.49 8.52 -8.01
N THR A 113 28.46 7.63 -8.00
CA THR A 113 27.51 7.55 -9.13
C THR A 113 26.72 8.84 -9.33
N ALA A 114 26.33 9.54 -8.26
CA ALA A 114 25.61 10.81 -8.39
C ALA A 114 26.56 11.98 -8.74
N ILE A 115 27.74 12.02 -8.13
CA ILE A 115 28.75 13.05 -8.42
C ILE A 115 29.13 13.01 -9.90
N TYR A 116 29.29 11.81 -10.47
CA TYR A 116 29.57 11.63 -11.88
C TYR A 116 28.48 12.27 -12.76
N ILE A 117 27.19 12.00 -12.50
CA ILE A 117 26.09 12.62 -13.25
C ILE A 117 26.09 14.16 -13.09
N ILE A 118 26.35 14.67 -11.89
CA ILE A 118 26.34 16.10 -11.62
C ILE A 118 27.47 16.80 -12.41
N MET A 119 28.67 16.23 -12.41
CA MET A 119 29.84 16.80 -13.07
C MET A 119 29.73 16.69 -14.60
N GLU A 120 29.28 15.57 -15.11
CA GLU A 120 29.15 15.29 -16.55
C GLU A 120 27.80 15.71 -17.15
N TYR A 121 26.90 16.33 -16.36
CA TYR A 121 25.52 16.63 -16.78
C TYR A 121 25.46 17.37 -18.11
N THR A 122 26.25 18.44 -18.27
CA THR A 122 26.28 19.24 -19.49
C THR A 122 26.78 18.42 -20.66
N ALA A 123 27.87 17.65 -20.48
CA ALA A 123 28.42 16.79 -21.52
C ALA A 123 27.43 15.69 -21.92
N ILE A 124 26.73 15.05 -20.96
CA ILE A 124 25.74 14.02 -21.22
C ILE A 124 24.55 14.56 -22.01
N VAL A 125 23.97 15.68 -21.56
CA VAL A 125 22.70 16.20 -22.08
C VAL A 125 22.88 17.02 -23.35
N THR A 126 23.89 17.94 -23.39
CA THR A 126 24.04 18.91 -24.48
C THR A 126 25.07 18.50 -25.51
N GLU A 127 26.23 17.97 -25.10
CA GLU A 127 27.31 17.68 -26.06
C GLU A 127 27.11 16.32 -26.75
N ARG A 128 26.73 15.31 -25.98
CA ARG A 128 26.56 13.91 -26.47
C ARG A 128 25.10 13.52 -26.73
N GLY A 129 24.14 14.37 -26.39
CA GLY A 129 22.71 14.10 -26.61
C GLY A 129 22.21 12.79 -25.97
N GLY A 130 22.82 12.37 -24.86
CA GLY A 130 22.48 11.12 -24.18
C GLY A 130 23.12 9.87 -24.77
N ILE A 131 24.06 10.00 -25.73
CA ILE A 131 24.85 8.87 -26.25
C ILE A 131 25.95 8.52 -25.22
N PRO A 132 25.99 7.27 -24.72
CA PRO A 132 26.94 6.89 -23.68
C PRO A 132 28.36 6.72 -24.20
N ASN A 133 29.34 7.13 -23.41
CA ASN A 133 30.74 6.77 -23.58
C ASN A 133 31.09 5.55 -22.69
N ASN A 134 32.31 5.03 -22.80
CA ASN A 134 32.74 3.86 -22.02
C ASN A 134 32.69 4.08 -20.50
N MET A 135 32.93 5.33 -20.05
CA MET A 135 32.84 5.67 -18.62
C MET A 135 31.41 5.72 -18.14
N ASP A 136 30.47 6.27 -18.94
CA ASP A 136 29.05 6.24 -18.65
C ASP A 136 28.53 4.80 -18.49
N ILE A 137 28.97 3.89 -19.37
CA ILE A 137 28.62 2.46 -19.31
C ILE A 137 29.17 1.84 -18.02
N ALA A 138 30.44 2.07 -17.70
CA ALA A 138 31.07 1.51 -16.50
C ALA A 138 30.39 1.99 -15.21
N VAL A 139 30.10 3.31 -15.11
CA VAL A 139 29.39 3.87 -13.94
C VAL A 139 27.93 3.43 -13.92
N GLY A 140 27.28 3.25 -15.07
CA GLY A 140 25.94 2.69 -15.19
C GLY A 140 25.85 1.25 -14.68
N ILE A 141 26.80 0.40 -15.07
CA ILE A 141 26.93 -0.97 -14.54
C ILE A 141 27.09 -0.95 -13.01
N LEU A 142 28.01 -0.11 -12.53
CA LEU A 142 28.22 0.05 -11.08
C LEU A 142 26.94 0.48 -10.35
N ALA A 143 26.21 1.46 -10.88
CA ALA A 143 24.96 1.94 -10.28
C ALA A 143 23.89 0.83 -10.21
N VAL A 144 23.72 0.06 -11.31
CA VAL A 144 22.79 -1.07 -11.34
C VAL A 144 23.18 -2.14 -10.31
N LEU A 145 24.45 -2.49 -10.19
CA LEU A 145 24.92 -3.48 -9.21
C LEU A 145 24.70 -3.01 -7.78
N LEU A 146 24.97 -1.74 -7.47
CA LEU A 146 24.72 -1.15 -6.14
C LEU A 146 23.23 -1.18 -5.81
N VAL A 147 22.36 -0.86 -6.76
CA VAL A 147 20.91 -0.89 -6.58
C VAL A 147 20.40 -2.31 -6.34
N LEU A 148 20.87 -3.29 -7.10
CA LEU A 148 20.48 -4.70 -6.92
C LEU A 148 20.95 -5.24 -5.56
N GLU A 149 22.18 -4.92 -5.13
CA GLU A 149 22.68 -5.32 -3.82
C GLU A 149 21.93 -4.65 -2.67
N ALA A 150 21.63 -3.35 -2.78
CA ALA A 150 20.84 -2.64 -1.78
C ALA A 150 19.41 -3.20 -1.70
N ALA A 151 18.79 -3.50 -2.84
CA ALA A 151 17.47 -4.12 -2.89
C ALA A 151 17.46 -5.50 -2.23
N ARG A 152 18.47 -6.32 -2.49
CA ARG A 152 18.63 -7.64 -1.85
C ARG A 152 18.63 -7.53 -0.32
N ARG A 153 19.25 -6.49 0.21
CA ARG A 153 19.30 -6.25 1.67
C ARG A 153 17.96 -5.82 2.25
N VAL A 154 17.26 -4.92 1.57
CA VAL A 154 16.02 -4.29 2.06
C VAL A 154 14.79 -5.12 1.73
N THR A 155 14.56 -5.43 0.45
CA THR A 155 13.34 -6.11 -0.03
C THR A 155 13.48 -7.64 -0.14
N GLY A 156 14.72 -8.14 -0.07
CA GLY A 156 15.01 -9.56 -0.25
C GLY A 156 15.34 -9.92 -1.70
N LEU A 157 15.23 -11.21 -2.04
CA LEU A 157 15.71 -11.73 -3.32
C LEU A 157 14.69 -11.60 -4.47
N ILE A 158 13.38 -11.53 -4.17
CA ILE A 158 12.34 -11.61 -5.20
C ILE A 158 12.47 -10.46 -6.19
N LEU A 159 12.47 -9.24 -5.72
CA LEU A 159 12.53 -8.05 -6.57
C LEU A 159 13.83 -7.94 -7.37
N PRO A 160 15.04 -8.15 -6.79
CA PRO A 160 16.28 -8.22 -7.56
C PRO A 160 16.31 -9.33 -8.61
N ILE A 161 15.76 -10.52 -8.32
CA ILE A 161 15.70 -11.62 -9.30
C ILE A 161 14.82 -11.24 -10.48
N VAL A 162 13.64 -10.65 -10.22
CA VAL A 162 12.76 -10.15 -11.28
C VAL A 162 13.51 -9.13 -12.14
N ALA A 163 14.18 -8.16 -11.52
CA ALA A 163 14.96 -7.15 -12.25
C ALA A 163 16.11 -7.77 -13.06
N LEU A 164 16.79 -8.79 -12.53
CA LEU A 164 17.84 -9.52 -13.24
C LEU A 164 17.30 -10.30 -14.45
N VAL A 165 16.12 -10.91 -14.34
CA VAL A 165 15.46 -11.58 -15.47
C VAL A 165 15.14 -10.57 -16.58
N PHE A 166 14.59 -9.40 -16.21
CA PHE A 166 14.37 -8.35 -17.19
C PHE A 166 15.67 -7.80 -17.77
N LEU A 167 16.70 -7.57 -16.95
CA LEU A 167 17.99 -7.08 -17.38
C LEU A 167 18.70 -8.07 -18.33
N ALA A 168 18.51 -9.36 -18.13
CA ALA A 168 19.07 -10.40 -19.01
C ALA A 168 18.35 -10.44 -20.38
N TYR A 169 17.07 -10.08 -20.43
CA TYR A 169 16.27 -10.20 -21.65
C TYR A 169 16.84 -9.48 -22.88
N PRO A 170 17.30 -8.20 -22.84
CA PRO A 170 17.87 -7.53 -24.00
C PRO A 170 19.08 -8.25 -24.61
N PHE A 171 19.89 -8.94 -23.78
CA PHE A 171 21.07 -9.68 -24.26
C PHE A 171 20.71 -10.93 -25.09
N PHE A 172 19.53 -11.51 -24.87
CA PHE A 172 19.08 -12.72 -25.52
C PHE A 172 17.88 -12.49 -26.46
N SER A 173 17.33 -11.29 -26.49
CA SER A 173 16.07 -10.96 -27.18
C SER A 173 16.13 -11.10 -28.71
N HIS A 174 17.33 -11.16 -29.29
CA HIS A 174 17.55 -11.37 -30.73
C HIS A 174 17.67 -12.84 -31.13
N MET A 175 17.69 -13.77 -30.16
CA MET A 175 17.96 -15.20 -30.43
C MET A 175 16.69 -15.96 -30.82
N ASP A 176 16.84 -16.87 -31.81
CA ASP A 176 15.73 -17.64 -32.41
C ASP A 176 15.07 -18.67 -31.48
N PHE A 177 15.63 -18.95 -30.29
CA PHE A 177 15.01 -19.86 -29.32
C PHE A 177 13.80 -19.24 -28.61
N LEU A 178 13.65 -17.91 -28.70
CA LEU A 178 12.52 -17.22 -28.10
C LEU A 178 11.27 -17.31 -28.99
N PRO A 179 10.07 -17.27 -28.40
CA PRO A 179 8.83 -17.11 -29.16
C PRO A 179 8.92 -15.87 -30.07
N MET A 180 8.44 -15.96 -31.30
CA MET A 180 8.54 -14.91 -32.32
C MET A 180 8.10 -13.53 -31.83
N ARG A 181 7.11 -13.48 -30.93
CA ARG A 181 6.60 -12.23 -30.32
C ARG A 181 7.59 -11.56 -29.35
N LEU A 182 8.59 -12.29 -28.85
CA LEU A 182 9.60 -11.82 -27.93
C LEU A 182 10.94 -11.51 -28.62
N ILE A 183 11.07 -11.79 -29.93
CA ILE A 183 12.28 -11.49 -30.69
C ILE A 183 12.32 -9.99 -30.99
N THR A 184 13.45 -9.35 -30.64
CA THR A 184 13.73 -7.94 -30.91
C THR A 184 15.08 -7.79 -31.63
N ARG A 185 15.49 -6.54 -31.90
CA ARG A 185 16.85 -6.27 -32.38
C ARG A 185 17.91 -6.64 -31.33
N GLU A 186 19.13 -6.81 -31.75
CA GLU A 186 20.29 -6.90 -30.86
C GLU A 186 20.54 -5.54 -30.17
N PHE A 187 20.87 -5.58 -28.88
CA PHE A 187 21.21 -4.42 -28.06
C PHE A 187 22.63 -4.57 -27.54
N ASP A 188 23.43 -3.53 -27.67
CA ASP A 188 24.77 -3.47 -27.10
C ASP A 188 24.75 -2.94 -25.64
N LEU A 189 25.91 -2.95 -24.98
CA LEU A 189 26.04 -2.44 -23.61
C LEU A 189 25.73 -0.94 -23.53
N GLY A 190 26.02 -0.17 -24.58
CA GLY A 190 25.72 1.26 -24.65
C GLY A 190 24.21 1.51 -24.71
N ASP A 191 23.49 0.74 -25.54
CA ASP A 191 22.03 0.80 -25.61
C ASP A 191 21.39 0.54 -24.23
N ILE A 192 21.83 -0.57 -23.59
CA ILE A 192 21.24 -1.03 -22.31
C ILE A 192 21.57 -0.06 -21.18
N PHE A 193 22.85 0.21 -20.92
CA PHE A 193 23.25 1.04 -19.76
C PHE A 193 23.08 2.53 -20.03
N GLY A 194 23.11 2.99 -21.29
CA GLY A 194 22.69 4.33 -21.67
C GLY A 194 21.22 4.58 -21.34
N GLN A 195 20.34 3.63 -21.69
CA GLN A 195 18.92 3.71 -21.31
C GLN A 195 18.70 3.67 -19.79
N LEU A 196 19.42 2.78 -19.09
CA LEU A 196 19.22 2.58 -17.66
C LEU A 196 19.77 3.70 -16.79
N TYR A 197 20.88 4.35 -17.20
CA TYR A 197 21.62 5.24 -16.32
C TYR A 197 21.59 6.71 -16.73
N LEU A 198 21.62 7.02 -18.05
CA LEU A 198 21.70 8.39 -18.53
C LEU A 198 20.34 9.05 -18.80
N LYS A 199 19.26 8.24 -18.85
CA LYS A 199 17.91 8.71 -19.17
C LYS A 199 16.98 8.62 -17.97
N THR A 200 15.88 9.38 -18.04
CA THR A 200 14.82 9.37 -17.02
C THR A 200 13.76 8.27 -17.26
N GLU A 201 14.10 7.25 -18.03
CA GLU A 201 13.27 6.07 -18.32
C GLU A 201 13.89 4.77 -17.79
N GLY A 202 15.01 4.84 -17.10
CA GLY A 202 15.72 3.72 -16.49
C GLY A 202 15.72 3.83 -14.97
N LEU A 203 16.90 3.70 -14.39
CA LEU A 203 17.13 3.75 -12.95
C LEU A 203 16.56 5.04 -12.33
N TYR A 204 16.62 6.14 -13.06
CA TYR A 204 16.06 7.45 -12.68
C TYR A 204 14.68 7.72 -13.29
N SER A 205 13.84 6.69 -13.40
CA SER A 205 12.52 6.73 -14.01
C SER A 205 11.51 7.63 -13.28
N THR A 206 10.30 7.69 -13.84
CA THR A 206 9.14 8.34 -13.21
C THR A 206 8.86 7.83 -11.81
N ALA A 207 9.14 6.55 -11.52
CA ALA A 207 9.01 5.99 -10.18
C ALA A 207 9.94 6.69 -9.16
N ILE A 208 11.19 6.95 -9.51
CA ILE A 208 12.10 7.76 -8.68
C ILE A 208 11.66 9.22 -8.67
N GLY A 209 11.13 9.75 -9.76
CA GLY A 209 10.52 11.09 -9.79
C GLY A 209 9.44 11.25 -8.73
N ALA A 210 8.48 10.33 -8.67
CA ALA A 210 7.46 10.31 -7.65
C ALA A 210 8.05 10.15 -6.23
N SER A 211 9.08 9.32 -6.07
CA SER A 211 9.77 9.14 -4.79
C SER A 211 10.38 10.44 -4.27
N VAL A 212 11.07 11.19 -5.14
CA VAL A 212 11.73 12.46 -4.80
C VAL A 212 10.71 13.58 -4.52
N ASN A 213 9.71 13.71 -5.40
CA ASN A 213 8.83 14.89 -5.41
C ASN A 213 7.73 14.79 -4.35
N TYR A 214 7.26 13.56 -4.04
CA TYR A 214 6.06 13.37 -3.23
C TYR A 214 6.25 12.36 -2.12
N ILE A 215 6.63 11.11 -2.44
CA ILE A 215 6.52 9.99 -1.52
C ILE A 215 7.39 10.20 -0.29
N PHE A 216 8.61 10.66 -0.47
CA PHE A 216 9.52 10.96 0.64
C PHE A 216 8.88 11.93 1.64
N LEU A 217 8.25 13.01 1.16
CA LEU A 217 7.62 14.01 2.02
C LEU A 217 6.39 13.47 2.74
N PHE A 218 5.61 12.58 2.11
CA PHE A 218 4.48 11.97 2.79
C PHE A 218 4.89 10.93 3.83
N ILE A 219 5.97 10.19 3.59
CA ILE A 219 6.57 9.32 4.63
C ILE A 219 7.10 10.17 5.78
N LEU A 220 7.74 11.28 5.47
CA LEU A 220 8.20 12.24 6.47
C LEU A 220 7.02 12.83 7.26
N PHE A 221 5.94 13.24 6.59
CA PHE A 221 4.69 13.67 7.22
C PHE A 221 4.12 12.59 8.15
N GLY A 222 4.07 11.33 7.71
CA GLY A 222 3.67 10.18 8.54
C GLY A 222 4.53 10.02 9.80
N ALA A 223 5.85 10.24 9.69
CA ALA A 223 6.76 10.23 10.83
C ALA A 223 6.44 11.35 11.84
N PHE A 224 6.16 12.56 11.37
CA PHE A 224 5.71 13.67 12.23
C PHE A 224 4.37 13.38 12.89
N LEU A 225 3.39 12.85 12.16
CA LEU A 225 2.10 12.46 12.73
C LEU A 225 2.25 11.36 13.79
N THR A 226 3.11 10.39 13.56
CA THR A 226 3.39 9.32 14.53
C THR A 226 3.98 9.89 15.82
N LYS A 227 4.95 10.80 15.72
CA LYS A 227 5.58 11.47 16.87
C LYS A 227 4.61 12.41 17.60
N SER A 228 3.65 13.01 16.91
CA SER A 228 2.59 13.83 17.56
C SER A 228 1.56 13.02 18.35
N GLY A 229 1.55 11.69 18.23
CA GLY A 229 0.61 10.79 18.93
C GLY A 229 -0.70 10.53 18.18
N LEU A 230 -0.78 10.81 16.88
CA LEU A 230 -1.97 10.55 16.06
C LEU A 230 -2.37 9.07 16.04
N GLY A 231 -1.40 8.14 16.05
CA GLY A 231 -1.68 6.70 16.09
C GLY A 231 -2.49 6.30 17.33
N GLN A 232 -2.14 6.85 18.49
CA GLN A 232 -2.90 6.62 19.72
C GLN A 232 -4.30 7.23 19.61
N PHE A 233 -4.44 8.42 19.01
CA PHE A 233 -5.76 9.02 18.78
C PHE A 233 -6.66 8.11 17.92
N PHE A 234 -6.14 7.50 16.85
CA PHE A 234 -6.94 6.59 16.02
C PHE A 234 -7.37 5.33 16.76
N ASN A 235 -6.50 4.77 17.60
CA ASN A 235 -6.87 3.64 18.44
C ASN A 235 -7.97 4.02 19.46
N ASP A 236 -7.80 5.13 20.17
CA ASP A 236 -8.73 5.58 21.19
C ASP A 236 -10.10 5.94 20.60
N ILE A 237 -10.13 6.61 19.43
CA ILE A 237 -11.40 6.97 18.77
C ILE A 237 -12.09 5.71 18.20
N ALA A 238 -11.35 4.75 17.63
CA ALA A 238 -11.90 3.49 17.18
C ALA A 238 -12.50 2.67 18.33
N MET A 239 -11.80 2.63 19.48
CA MET A 239 -12.30 2.00 20.72
C MET A 239 -13.60 2.67 21.20
N ALA A 240 -13.62 4.00 21.24
CA ALA A 240 -14.80 4.77 21.69
C ALA A 240 -16.04 4.55 20.79
N LEU A 241 -15.83 4.47 19.46
CA LEU A 241 -16.93 4.34 18.49
C LEU A 241 -17.43 2.90 18.32
N ALA A 242 -16.52 1.94 18.26
CA ALA A 242 -16.85 0.57 17.85
C ALA A 242 -16.71 -0.48 18.96
N GLY A 243 -15.98 -0.19 20.04
CA GLY A 243 -15.60 -1.18 21.06
C GLY A 243 -16.77 -1.83 21.79
N HIS A 244 -17.84 -1.08 22.04
CA HIS A 244 -19.04 -1.59 22.77
C HIS A 244 -19.98 -2.44 21.92
N ARG A 245 -19.83 -2.38 20.59
CA ARG A 245 -20.73 -3.10 19.67
C ARG A 245 -20.40 -4.59 19.63
N GLN A 246 -21.35 -5.40 19.18
CA GLN A 246 -21.13 -6.85 18.93
C GLN A 246 -19.89 -7.04 18.04
N GLY A 247 -18.94 -7.85 18.49
CA GLY A 247 -17.64 -8.03 17.83
C GLY A 247 -16.75 -6.78 17.89
N GLY A 248 -16.97 -5.90 18.87
CA GLY A 248 -16.30 -4.59 19.00
C GLY A 248 -14.82 -4.58 18.74
N PRO A 249 -14.00 -5.41 19.41
CA PRO A 249 -12.55 -5.46 19.20
C PRO A 249 -12.12 -5.69 17.75
N ALA A 250 -12.81 -6.53 16.99
CA ALA A 250 -12.48 -6.73 15.60
C ALA A 250 -12.89 -5.54 14.70
N LYS A 251 -13.99 -4.85 15.04
CA LYS A 251 -14.36 -3.59 14.38
C LYS A 251 -13.38 -2.46 14.69
N VAL A 252 -12.89 -2.41 15.94
CA VAL A 252 -11.81 -1.50 16.33
C VAL A 252 -10.57 -1.75 15.50
N ALA A 253 -10.16 -3.01 15.34
CA ALA A 253 -9.03 -3.40 14.50
C ALA A 253 -9.22 -2.88 13.06
N VAL A 254 -10.39 -3.11 12.46
CA VAL A 254 -10.68 -2.67 11.08
C VAL A 254 -10.58 -1.16 10.93
N VAL A 255 -11.15 -0.39 11.84
CA VAL A 255 -11.16 1.08 11.78
C VAL A 255 -9.77 1.64 12.06
N SER A 256 -9.12 1.20 13.14
CA SER A 256 -7.79 1.67 13.53
C SER A 256 -6.73 1.35 12.47
N SER A 257 -6.68 0.10 12.00
CA SER A 257 -5.72 -0.32 10.96
C SER A 257 -6.01 0.32 9.62
N GLY A 258 -7.28 0.63 9.31
CA GLY A 258 -7.64 1.40 8.13
C GLY A 258 -7.01 2.79 8.14
N PHE A 259 -7.20 3.54 9.20
CA PHE A 259 -6.62 4.88 9.32
C PHE A 259 -5.09 4.87 9.39
N MET A 260 -4.51 3.97 10.19
CA MET A 260 -3.04 3.86 10.26
C MET A 260 -2.45 3.40 8.93
N GLY A 261 -3.08 2.43 8.25
CA GLY A 261 -2.64 1.92 6.96
C GLY A 261 -2.71 2.95 5.84
N SER A 262 -3.69 3.87 5.89
CA SER A 262 -3.79 4.98 4.93
C SER A 262 -2.62 5.95 5.03
N ILE A 263 -1.99 6.07 6.21
CA ILE A 263 -0.84 6.95 6.45
C ILE A 263 0.48 6.22 6.21
N ASN A 264 0.64 5.01 6.78
CA ASN A 264 1.89 4.25 6.71
C ASN A 264 2.18 3.67 5.32
N GLY A 265 1.13 3.28 4.59
CA GLY A 265 1.26 2.68 3.25
C GLY A 265 1.94 1.31 3.19
N ALA A 266 2.44 0.76 4.30
CA ALA A 266 3.11 -0.53 4.39
C ALA A 266 2.23 -1.53 5.16
N ALA A 267 1.59 -2.47 4.44
CA ALA A 267 0.63 -3.39 5.03
C ALA A 267 1.23 -4.25 6.16
N VAL A 268 2.40 -4.84 5.94
CA VAL A 268 3.06 -5.74 6.92
C VAL A 268 3.43 -4.98 8.20
N ALA A 269 4.04 -3.80 8.08
CA ALA A 269 4.37 -2.95 9.21
C ALA A 269 3.11 -2.52 9.99
N ASN A 270 2.02 -2.20 9.28
CA ASN A 270 0.75 -1.84 9.89
C ASN A 270 0.13 -3.02 10.65
N VAL A 271 0.13 -4.23 10.06
CA VAL A 271 -0.34 -5.46 10.74
C VAL A 271 0.38 -5.69 12.07
N VAL A 272 1.68 -5.48 12.12
CA VAL A 272 2.43 -5.71 13.36
C VAL A 272 2.21 -4.59 14.37
N SER A 273 2.20 -3.33 13.93
CA SER A 273 2.04 -2.18 14.84
C SER A 273 0.65 -2.13 15.47
N THR A 274 -0.42 -2.19 14.69
CA THR A 274 -1.79 -2.17 15.19
C THR A 274 -2.23 -3.52 15.73
N GLY A 275 -1.82 -4.61 15.09
CA GLY A 275 -2.15 -5.98 15.48
C GLY A 275 -1.55 -6.41 16.81
N SER A 276 -0.42 -5.82 17.24
CA SER A 276 0.13 -6.06 18.58
C SER A 276 -0.85 -5.73 19.71
N PHE A 277 -1.73 -4.77 19.48
CA PHE A 277 -2.77 -4.36 20.41
C PHE A 277 -4.13 -5.02 20.08
N THR A 278 -4.56 -4.99 18.82
CA THR A 278 -5.90 -5.40 18.42
C THR A 278 -6.09 -6.92 18.40
N ILE A 279 -5.07 -7.69 18.01
CA ILE A 279 -5.15 -9.16 17.95
C ILE A 279 -5.34 -9.79 19.35
N PRO A 280 -4.56 -9.43 20.38
CA PRO A 280 -4.83 -9.91 21.74
C PRO A 280 -6.25 -9.59 22.23
N LEU A 281 -6.74 -8.39 21.90
CA LEU A 281 -8.08 -7.94 22.26
C LEU A 281 -9.17 -8.77 21.58
N MET A 282 -9.02 -9.08 20.28
CA MET A 282 -9.92 -9.98 19.54
C MET A 282 -9.92 -11.39 20.12
N LYS A 283 -8.74 -11.95 20.46
CA LYS A 283 -8.61 -13.27 21.06
C LYS A 283 -9.29 -13.34 22.43
N LYS A 284 -9.19 -12.28 23.23
CA LYS A 284 -9.79 -12.20 24.58
C LYS A 284 -11.31 -12.33 24.54
N ILE A 285 -11.99 -11.85 23.51
CA ILE A 285 -13.45 -11.96 23.36
C ILE A 285 -13.90 -13.23 22.62
N GLY A 286 -12.97 -14.10 22.15
CA GLY A 286 -13.28 -15.42 21.59
C GLY A 286 -13.08 -15.56 20.09
N TYR A 287 -12.49 -14.61 19.40
CA TYR A 287 -12.07 -14.84 18.01
C TYR A 287 -10.91 -15.83 17.93
N SER A 288 -10.94 -16.69 16.91
CA SER A 288 -9.83 -17.62 16.68
C SER A 288 -8.56 -16.89 16.25
N LYS A 289 -7.38 -17.45 16.58
CA LYS A 289 -6.07 -16.90 16.23
C LYS A 289 -5.96 -16.56 14.75
N ASN A 290 -6.34 -17.50 13.87
CA ASN A 290 -6.26 -17.31 12.42
C ASN A 290 -7.20 -16.21 11.92
N PHE A 291 -8.42 -16.10 12.47
CA PHE A 291 -9.36 -15.07 12.06
C PHE A 291 -8.93 -13.68 12.56
N ALA A 292 -8.41 -13.58 13.80
CA ALA A 292 -7.91 -12.32 14.33
C ALA A 292 -6.72 -11.78 13.50
N GLY A 293 -5.76 -12.67 13.14
CA GLY A 293 -4.67 -12.29 12.23
C GLY A 293 -5.16 -11.92 10.82
N ALA A 294 -6.20 -12.59 10.33
CA ALA A 294 -6.79 -12.30 9.02
C ALA A 294 -7.53 -10.95 8.98
N VAL A 295 -8.29 -10.62 10.03
CA VAL A 295 -8.97 -9.30 10.14
C VAL A 295 -7.95 -8.17 10.10
N GLU A 296 -6.88 -8.30 10.87
CA GLU A 296 -5.82 -7.30 10.93
C GLU A 296 -5.12 -7.14 9.57
N ALA A 297 -4.79 -8.26 8.92
CA ALA A 297 -4.16 -8.24 7.60
C ALA A 297 -5.05 -7.60 6.53
N SER A 298 -6.34 -7.97 6.48
CA SER A 298 -7.30 -7.41 5.53
C SER A 298 -7.50 -5.90 5.76
N ALA A 299 -7.63 -5.47 7.02
CA ALA A 299 -7.76 -4.06 7.34
C ALA A 299 -6.52 -3.25 6.98
N SER A 300 -5.32 -3.79 7.25
CA SER A 300 -4.05 -3.13 6.95
C SER A 300 -3.79 -2.99 5.45
N VAL A 301 -4.13 -4.00 4.66
CA VAL A 301 -4.01 -3.95 3.18
C VAL A 301 -5.00 -2.95 2.59
N GLY A 302 -6.24 -2.94 3.08
CA GLY A 302 -7.25 -1.95 2.66
C GLY A 302 -6.85 -0.49 2.93
N GLY A 303 -6.01 -0.23 3.95
CA GLY A 303 -5.48 1.11 4.22
C GLY A 303 -4.72 1.72 3.05
N GLN A 304 -4.09 0.88 2.22
CA GLN A 304 -3.35 1.34 1.05
C GLN A 304 -4.24 1.88 -0.08
N VAL A 305 -5.53 1.56 -0.09
CA VAL A 305 -6.51 2.11 -1.03
C VAL A 305 -7.40 3.20 -0.40
N LEU A 306 -7.23 3.48 0.90
CA LEU A 306 -8.05 4.44 1.63
C LEU A 306 -7.42 5.85 1.58
N PRO A 307 -8.12 6.87 1.01
CA PRO A 307 -7.69 8.27 1.12
C PRO A 307 -7.56 8.72 2.59
N PRO A 308 -6.75 9.76 2.89
CA PRO A 308 -6.20 10.74 1.94
C PRO A 308 -4.81 10.41 1.38
N ILE A 309 -4.03 9.46 1.94
CA ILE A 309 -2.65 9.24 1.51
C ILE A 309 -2.53 8.00 0.61
N MET A 310 -3.31 6.93 0.87
CA MET A 310 -3.43 5.73 0.04
C MET A 310 -2.10 4.96 -0.15
N GLY A 311 -1.16 5.17 0.78
CA GLY A 311 0.21 4.70 0.57
C GLY A 311 0.90 5.39 -0.62
N ALA A 312 2.14 4.99 -0.88
CA ALA A 312 2.98 5.67 -1.87
C ALA A 312 2.59 5.40 -3.34
N SER A 313 1.85 4.32 -3.62
CA SER A 313 1.54 3.89 -4.99
C SER A 313 0.59 4.86 -5.72
N ALA A 314 -0.31 5.53 -5.00
CA ALA A 314 -1.22 6.51 -5.60
C ALA A 314 -0.51 7.78 -6.10
N PHE A 315 0.60 8.16 -5.47
CA PHE A 315 1.44 9.26 -5.98
C PHE A 315 2.17 8.88 -7.25
N ILE A 316 2.58 7.61 -7.37
CA ILE A 316 3.16 7.09 -8.62
C ILE A 316 2.11 7.06 -9.71
N MET A 317 0.86 6.71 -9.37
CA MET A 317 -0.26 6.79 -10.31
C MET A 317 -0.43 8.23 -10.83
N ALA A 318 -0.41 9.23 -9.97
CA ALA A 318 -0.50 10.64 -10.37
C ALA A 318 0.66 11.04 -11.31
N GLU A 319 1.89 10.66 -10.98
CA GLU A 319 3.08 10.96 -11.79
C GLU A 319 3.06 10.26 -13.16
N THR A 320 2.66 8.99 -13.21
CA THR A 320 2.65 8.20 -14.46
C THR A 320 1.51 8.55 -15.38
N THR A 321 0.35 8.90 -14.84
CA THR A 321 -0.85 9.21 -15.63
C THR A 321 -1.03 10.69 -15.93
N GLY A 322 -0.32 11.57 -15.19
CA GLY A 322 -0.53 13.02 -15.26
C GLY A 322 -1.84 13.49 -14.61
N ILE A 323 -2.58 12.58 -13.96
CA ILE A 323 -3.85 12.91 -13.30
C ILE A 323 -3.57 13.56 -11.95
N ASN A 324 -4.29 14.65 -11.63
CA ASN A 324 -4.15 15.31 -10.34
C ASN A 324 -4.45 14.32 -9.19
N TYR A 325 -3.58 14.32 -8.16
CA TYR A 325 -3.72 13.43 -7.01
C TYR A 325 -5.07 13.55 -6.29
N GLY A 326 -5.62 14.77 -6.20
CA GLY A 326 -6.94 15.00 -5.61
C GLY A 326 -8.06 14.24 -6.34
N VAL A 327 -7.99 14.14 -7.66
CA VAL A 327 -8.92 13.34 -8.49
C VAL A 327 -8.78 11.85 -8.17
N ILE A 328 -7.54 11.34 -8.10
CA ILE A 328 -7.26 9.94 -7.74
C ILE A 328 -7.77 9.62 -6.33
N ALA A 329 -7.52 10.50 -5.37
CA ALA A 329 -7.98 10.32 -4.00
C ALA A 329 -9.52 10.35 -3.90
N LEU A 330 -10.17 11.24 -4.65
CA LEU A 330 -11.63 11.29 -4.73
C LEU A 330 -12.19 10.00 -5.35
N ALA A 331 -11.63 9.56 -6.47
CA ALA A 331 -12.03 8.33 -7.14
C ALA A 331 -11.87 7.07 -6.25
N ALA A 332 -10.85 7.04 -5.41
CA ALA A 332 -10.62 5.91 -4.50
C ALA A 332 -11.57 5.88 -3.30
N LEU A 333 -12.25 6.99 -2.96
CA LEU A 333 -12.98 7.12 -1.71
C LEU A 333 -14.14 6.12 -1.60
N VAL A 334 -15.03 6.08 -2.59
CA VAL A 334 -16.20 5.18 -2.56
C VAL A 334 -15.78 3.71 -2.59
N PRO A 335 -14.89 3.26 -3.49
CA PRO A 335 -14.38 1.88 -3.48
C PRO A 335 -13.75 1.47 -2.15
N ALA A 336 -12.96 2.35 -1.53
CA ALA A 336 -12.35 2.07 -0.23
C ALA A 336 -13.40 1.93 0.89
N VAL A 337 -14.39 2.83 0.93
CA VAL A 337 -15.49 2.75 1.91
C VAL A 337 -16.29 1.47 1.73
N LEU A 338 -16.61 1.06 0.50
CA LEU A 338 -17.29 -0.20 0.21
C LEU A 338 -16.46 -1.41 0.67
N TYR A 339 -15.14 -1.38 0.46
CA TYR A 339 -14.25 -2.43 0.95
C TYR A 339 -14.29 -2.56 2.48
N TYR A 340 -14.13 -1.44 3.19
CA TYR A 340 -14.17 -1.45 4.66
C TYR A 340 -15.54 -1.83 5.20
N LEU A 341 -16.62 -1.42 4.53
CA LEU A 341 -17.97 -1.88 4.84
C LEU A 341 -18.06 -3.41 4.76
N ALA A 342 -17.52 -4.02 3.70
CA ALA A 342 -17.50 -5.47 3.55
C ALA A 342 -16.78 -6.18 4.70
N VAL A 343 -15.58 -5.70 5.06
CA VAL A 343 -14.81 -6.28 6.17
C VAL A 343 -15.53 -6.12 7.51
N ILE A 344 -16.08 -4.93 7.79
CA ILE A 344 -16.85 -4.65 9.01
C ILE A 344 -18.09 -5.52 9.09
N MET A 345 -18.81 -5.72 7.98
CA MET A 345 -20.01 -6.56 7.97
C MET A 345 -19.70 -8.05 8.13
N GLN A 346 -18.62 -8.55 7.51
CA GLN A 346 -18.18 -9.93 7.73
C GLN A 346 -17.78 -10.18 9.19
N VAL A 347 -17.04 -9.25 9.79
CA VAL A 347 -16.69 -9.29 11.23
C VAL A 347 -17.94 -9.24 12.11
N HIS A 348 -18.91 -8.42 11.76
CA HIS A 348 -20.19 -8.31 12.48
C HIS A 348 -20.99 -9.61 12.43
N TYR A 349 -21.15 -10.18 11.24
CA TYR A 349 -21.87 -11.46 11.06
C TYR A 349 -21.14 -12.63 11.72
N ARG A 350 -19.81 -12.65 11.67
CA ARG A 350 -19.01 -13.63 12.40
C ARG A 350 -19.22 -13.53 13.91
N ALA A 351 -19.26 -12.31 14.43
CA ALA A 351 -19.54 -12.07 15.85
C ALA A 351 -20.95 -12.49 16.25
N GLY A 352 -21.96 -12.20 15.41
CA GLY A 352 -23.32 -12.67 15.62
C GLY A 352 -23.43 -14.19 15.63
N LYS A 353 -22.80 -14.84 14.65
CA LYS A 353 -22.77 -16.30 14.53
C LYS A 353 -22.16 -17.01 15.75
N ARG A 354 -21.25 -16.34 16.48
CA ARG A 354 -20.52 -16.90 17.62
C ARG A 354 -20.92 -16.28 18.97
N ASP A 355 -21.93 -15.40 18.99
CA ASP A 355 -22.38 -14.62 20.14
C ASP A 355 -21.24 -13.87 20.86
N LEU A 356 -20.34 -13.25 20.07
CA LEU A 356 -19.23 -12.50 20.61
C LEU A 356 -19.68 -11.08 20.99
N ARG A 357 -19.62 -10.76 22.27
CA ARG A 357 -20.03 -9.46 22.81
C ARG A 357 -18.93 -8.41 22.63
N GLY A 358 -19.30 -7.13 22.71
CA GLY A 358 -18.37 -6.02 22.78
C GLY A 358 -17.77 -5.82 24.17
N ILE A 359 -16.86 -4.86 24.28
CA ILE A 359 -16.30 -4.41 25.56
C ILE A 359 -17.36 -3.59 26.32
N PRO A 360 -17.48 -3.76 27.66
CA PRO A 360 -18.37 -2.92 28.46
C PRO A 360 -18.10 -1.43 28.26
N LYS A 361 -19.15 -0.61 28.15
CA LYS A 361 -19.01 0.84 27.92
C LYS A 361 -18.21 1.56 29.01
N ALA A 362 -18.18 1.00 30.23
CA ALA A 362 -17.43 1.56 31.34
C ALA A 362 -15.91 1.48 31.13
N ASP A 363 -15.44 0.48 30.36
CA ASP A 363 -14.02 0.24 30.11
C ASP A 363 -13.54 0.93 28.84
N LEU A 364 -14.39 1.70 28.16
CA LEU A 364 -14.09 2.36 26.91
C LEU A 364 -13.87 3.86 27.08
N PRO A 365 -12.93 4.46 26.34
CA PRO A 365 -12.77 5.90 26.33
C PRO A 365 -14.01 6.59 25.75
N ARG A 366 -14.30 7.80 26.23
CA ARG A 366 -15.44 8.58 25.73
C ARG A 366 -15.01 9.40 24.50
N VAL A 367 -15.79 9.34 23.41
CA VAL A 367 -15.53 10.10 22.18
C VAL A 367 -15.21 11.58 22.46
N LYS A 368 -16.01 12.21 23.33
CA LYS A 368 -15.84 13.64 23.69
C LYS A 368 -14.49 13.92 24.37
N GLU A 369 -14.01 13.01 25.21
CA GLU A 369 -12.74 13.14 25.93
C GLU A 369 -11.55 12.95 24.96
N VAL A 370 -11.60 11.90 24.12
CA VAL A 370 -10.60 11.64 23.07
C VAL A 370 -10.49 12.82 22.10
N MET A 371 -11.64 13.32 21.62
CA MET A 371 -11.68 14.49 20.73
C MET A 371 -11.17 15.75 21.41
N LYS A 372 -11.53 15.97 22.68
CA LYS A 372 -11.04 17.12 23.46
C LYS A 372 -9.52 17.04 23.66
N GLU A 373 -8.97 15.86 23.90
CA GLU A 373 -7.55 15.68 24.20
C GLU A 373 -6.66 15.75 22.95
N ARG A 374 -7.04 15.06 21.86
CA ARG A 374 -6.18 14.86 20.68
C ARG A 374 -6.84 15.18 19.34
N GLY A 375 -8.12 15.57 19.30
CA GLY A 375 -8.84 15.85 18.06
C GLY A 375 -8.23 16.96 17.21
N HIS A 376 -7.44 17.87 17.78
CA HIS A 376 -6.70 18.90 17.05
C HIS A 376 -5.65 18.28 16.08
N LEU A 377 -5.18 17.06 16.32
CA LEU A 377 -4.26 16.35 15.43
C LEU A 377 -4.90 15.96 14.08
N LEU A 378 -6.22 16.10 13.91
CA LEU A 378 -6.87 15.96 12.61
C LEU A 378 -6.68 17.19 11.71
N ILE A 379 -6.36 18.36 12.27
CA ILE A 379 -6.20 19.61 11.50
C ILE A 379 -5.17 19.47 10.38
N PRO A 380 -3.98 18.90 10.58
CA PRO A 380 -3.03 18.69 9.49
C PRO A 380 -3.61 17.86 8.31
N ILE A 381 -4.42 16.84 8.60
CA ILE A 381 -5.07 16.03 7.57
C ILE A 381 -6.10 16.85 6.80
N VAL A 382 -6.90 17.66 7.49
CA VAL A 382 -7.88 18.57 6.86
C VAL A 382 -7.17 19.61 6.00
N VAL A 383 -6.05 20.17 6.49
CA VAL A 383 -5.22 21.12 5.73
C VAL A 383 -4.65 20.46 4.48
N LEU A 384 -4.12 19.24 4.60
CA LEU A 384 -3.63 18.48 3.45
C LEU A 384 -4.70 18.34 2.37
N ILE A 385 -5.87 17.85 2.76
CA ILE A 385 -7.01 17.66 1.85
C ILE A 385 -7.38 19.00 1.20
N GLY A 386 -7.51 20.08 1.98
CA GLY A 386 -7.84 21.41 1.48
C GLY A 386 -6.83 21.95 0.47
N LEU A 387 -5.51 21.75 0.72
CA LEU A 387 -4.45 22.19 -0.19
C LEU A 387 -4.45 21.39 -1.51
N LEU A 388 -4.69 20.08 -1.44
CA LEU A 388 -4.77 19.23 -2.63
C LEU A 388 -5.99 19.58 -3.50
N PHE A 389 -7.15 19.87 -2.90
CA PHE A 389 -8.33 20.32 -3.63
C PHE A 389 -8.20 21.74 -4.23
N GLN A 390 -7.29 22.56 -3.68
CA GLN A 390 -6.93 23.85 -4.29
C GLN A 390 -5.89 23.71 -5.42
N ASN A 391 -5.62 22.49 -5.90
CA ASN A 391 -4.62 22.19 -6.94
C ASN A 391 -3.19 22.65 -6.57
N MET A 392 -2.87 22.73 -5.27
CA MET A 392 -1.50 22.99 -4.85
C MET A 392 -0.62 21.80 -5.26
N PRO A 393 0.62 22.04 -5.77
CA PRO A 393 1.55 20.97 -6.06
C PRO A 393 1.75 20.06 -4.84
N VAL A 394 1.68 18.75 -5.06
CA VAL A 394 1.60 17.74 -4.00
C VAL A 394 2.75 17.84 -3.00
N GLY A 395 3.98 18.13 -3.47
CA GLY A 395 5.14 18.31 -2.61
C GLY A 395 5.03 19.54 -1.71
N HIS A 396 4.50 20.66 -2.22
CA HIS A 396 4.24 21.88 -1.43
C HIS A 396 3.14 21.64 -0.40
N ALA A 397 2.07 20.93 -0.77
CA ALA A 397 1.01 20.56 0.15
C ALA A 397 1.56 19.71 1.31
N ALA A 398 2.41 18.73 1.02
CA ALA A 398 3.08 17.92 2.04
C ALA A 398 3.97 18.76 2.96
N PHE A 399 4.78 19.68 2.42
CA PHE A 399 5.62 20.58 3.21
C PHE A 399 4.79 21.41 4.20
N TRP A 400 3.76 22.10 3.71
CA TRP A 400 2.91 22.93 4.58
C TRP A 400 2.14 22.13 5.62
N THR A 401 1.81 20.89 5.28
CA THR A 401 1.15 19.98 6.21
C THR A 401 2.09 19.51 7.33
N ILE A 402 3.37 19.27 7.03
CA ILE A 402 4.39 18.99 8.05
C ILE A 402 4.53 20.19 9.00
N VAL A 403 4.65 21.42 8.46
CA VAL A 403 4.70 22.65 9.26
C VAL A 403 3.47 22.78 10.14
N THR A 404 2.27 22.56 9.57
CA THR A 404 1.02 22.60 10.30
C THR A 404 0.99 21.56 11.43
N THR A 405 1.55 20.36 11.21
CA THR A 405 1.61 19.31 12.24
C THR A 405 2.40 19.77 13.45
N VAL A 406 3.58 20.36 13.25
CA VAL A 406 4.43 20.87 14.33
C VAL A 406 3.74 22.01 15.09
N VAL A 407 3.12 22.95 14.37
CA VAL A 407 2.39 24.07 14.96
C VAL A 407 1.20 23.59 15.79
N VAL A 408 0.36 22.73 15.21
CA VAL A 408 -0.86 22.21 15.86
C VAL A 408 -0.52 21.31 17.05
N ALA A 409 0.49 20.45 16.91
CA ALA A 409 0.96 19.62 18.03
C ALA A 409 1.45 20.47 19.21
N SER A 410 1.94 21.70 18.98
CA SER A 410 2.42 22.60 20.01
C SER A 410 1.31 23.21 20.88
N PHE A 411 0.04 23.14 20.45
CA PHE A 411 -1.10 23.70 21.21
C PHE A 411 -1.37 22.99 22.54
N ARG A 412 -0.89 21.76 22.70
CA ARG A 412 -1.11 20.99 23.93
C ARG A 412 0.16 20.36 24.45
N LYS A 413 0.30 20.34 25.78
CA LYS A 413 1.47 19.74 26.44
C LYS A 413 1.62 18.24 26.16
N THR A 414 0.51 17.52 25.97
CA THR A 414 0.48 16.06 25.71
C THR A 414 0.93 15.68 24.30
N THR A 415 0.86 16.61 23.34
CA THR A 415 1.19 16.38 21.93
C THR A 415 2.38 17.21 21.45
N ARG A 416 2.88 18.12 22.30
CA ARG A 416 3.95 19.06 21.96
C ARG A 416 5.24 18.31 21.64
N MET A 417 5.77 18.60 20.47
CA MET A 417 7.05 18.06 20.00
C MET A 417 8.21 18.95 20.48
N SER A 418 9.20 18.34 21.11
CA SER A 418 10.49 18.99 21.40
C SER A 418 11.35 19.07 20.14
N ILE A 419 12.45 19.85 20.20
CA ILE A 419 13.43 19.89 19.11
C ILE A 419 13.99 18.49 18.83
N ASN A 420 14.23 17.69 19.87
CA ASN A 420 14.71 16.32 19.72
C ASN A 420 13.68 15.45 19.01
N ASP A 421 12.37 15.59 19.30
CA ASP A 421 11.29 14.86 18.61
C ASP A 421 11.23 15.26 17.12
N ILE A 422 11.46 16.51 16.79
CA ILE A 422 11.53 17.00 15.40
C ILE A 422 12.73 16.37 14.67
N LEU A 423 13.92 16.40 15.27
CA LEU A 423 15.11 15.79 14.68
C LEU A 423 14.95 14.27 14.53
N GLU A 424 14.32 13.63 15.51
CA GLU A 424 14.04 12.21 15.44
C GLU A 424 12.99 11.90 14.36
N ALA A 425 11.94 12.72 14.19
CA ALA A 425 10.97 12.58 13.12
C ALA A 425 11.62 12.73 11.73
N LEU A 426 12.53 13.71 11.55
CA LEU A 426 13.32 13.86 10.33
C LEU A 426 14.17 12.62 10.03
N SER A 427 14.89 12.11 11.04
CA SER A 427 15.70 10.91 10.90
C SER A 427 14.85 9.66 10.63
N MET A 428 13.72 9.53 11.31
CA MET A 428 12.78 8.41 11.15
C MET A 428 12.16 8.39 9.76
N GLY A 429 11.67 9.52 9.27
CA GLY A 429 11.09 9.64 7.93
C GLY A 429 12.09 9.27 6.83
N ALA A 430 13.34 9.76 6.92
CA ALA A 430 14.39 9.36 5.98
C ALA A 430 14.67 7.86 6.00
N ARG A 431 14.73 7.23 7.18
CA ARG A 431 14.96 5.78 7.29
C ARG A 431 13.79 4.97 6.74
N GLN A 432 12.56 5.39 7.01
CA GLN A 432 11.35 4.72 6.50
C GLN A 432 11.21 4.84 4.99
N SER A 433 11.75 5.90 4.37
CA SER A 433 11.71 6.08 2.92
C SER A 433 12.66 5.16 2.14
N LEU A 434 13.70 4.58 2.79
CA LEU A 434 14.75 3.81 2.11
C LEU A 434 14.23 2.60 1.34
N ALA A 435 13.23 1.91 1.89
CA ALA A 435 12.60 0.79 1.22
C ALA A 435 11.90 1.21 -0.08
N VAL A 436 11.25 2.38 -0.05
CA VAL A 436 10.59 2.96 -1.23
C VAL A 436 11.60 3.40 -2.27
N VAL A 437 12.64 4.11 -1.85
CA VAL A 437 13.72 4.59 -2.74
C VAL A 437 14.31 3.43 -3.51
N ILE A 438 14.70 2.36 -2.82
CA ILE A 438 15.34 1.22 -3.48
C ILE A 438 14.36 0.42 -4.34
N ALA A 439 13.12 0.27 -3.90
CA ALA A 439 12.08 -0.38 -4.68
C ALA A 439 11.82 0.36 -6.01
N CYS A 440 11.69 1.69 -5.96
CA CYS A 440 11.53 2.53 -7.16
C CYS A 440 12.75 2.46 -8.08
N ALA A 441 13.97 2.43 -7.54
CA ALA A 441 15.20 2.31 -8.33
C ALA A 441 15.28 0.97 -9.08
N VAL A 442 14.96 -0.14 -8.41
CA VAL A 442 14.94 -1.48 -9.04
C VAL A 442 13.85 -1.56 -10.10
N VAL A 443 12.66 -1.05 -9.81
CA VAL A 443 11.57 -1.03 -10.81
C VAL A 443 11.95 -0.14 -11.98
N GLY A 444 12.73 0.91 -11.75
CA GLY A 444 13.31 1.72 -12.81
C GLY A 444 14.16 0.91 -13.80
N ILE A 445 14.91 -0.09 -13.33
CA ILE A 445 15.63 -1.03 -14.20
C ILE A 445 14.63 -1.81 -15.08
N ILE A 446 13.54 -2.31 -14.49
CA ILE A 446 12.51 -3.05 -15.23
C ILE A 446 11.84 -2.15 -16.26
N ILE A 447 11.43 -0.93 -15.89
CA ILE A 447 10.82 0.04 -16.81
C ILE A 447 11.77 0.35 -17.96
N GLY A 448 13.06 0.59 -17.68
CA GLY A 448 14.04 0.89 -18.70
C GLY A 448 14.18 -0.22 -19.73
N VAL A 449 14.21 -1.47 -19.28
CA VAL A 449 14.23 -2.63 -20.16
C VAL A 449 12.91 -2.77 -20.94
N VAL A 450 11.77 -2.65 -20.30
CA VAL A 450 10.44 -2.73 -20.94
C VAL A 450 10.30 -1.65 -22.01
N SER A 451 10.76 -0.42 -21.75
CA SER A 451 10.78 0.68 -22.71
C SER A 451 11.73 0.39 -23.87
N LEU A 452 12.97 -0.04 -23.58
CA LEU A 452 13.99 -0.35 -24.59
C LEU A 452 13.56 -1.46 -25.56
N THR A 453 12.92 -2.51 -25.06
CA THR A 453 12.56 -3.73 -25.80
C THR A 453 11.12 -3.73 -26.29
N SER A 454 10.31 -2.71 -25.95
CA SER A 454 8.86 -2.69 -26.20
C SER A 454 8.11 -3.92 -25.62
N PHE A 455 8.65 -4.55 -24.58
CA PHE A 455 8.06 -5.74 -23.95
C PHE A 455 6.62 -5.46 -23.44
N GLY A 456 6.32 -4.24 -23.04
CA GLY A 456 4.99 -3.83 -22.60
C GLY A 456 3.92 -4.06 -23.67
N THR A 457 4.22 -3.76 -24.94
CA THR A 457 3.27 -3.98 -26.05
C THR A 457 3.03 -5.46 -26.33
N VAL A 458 4.07 -6.30 -26.15
CA VAL A 458 3.94 -7.76 -26.28
C VAL A 458 3.04 -8.32 -25.17
N MET A 459 3.20 -7.86 -23.95
CA MET A 459 2.35 -8.27 -22.82
C MET A 459 0.91 -7.84 -23.03
N THR A 460 0.69 -6.57 -23.43
CA THR A 460 -0.63 -6.03 -23.75
C THR A 460 -1.34 -6.85 -24.81
N SER A 461 -0.69 -7.10 -25.97
CA SER A 461 -1.26 -7.90 -27.04
C SER A 461 -1.52 -9.36 -26.64
N SER A 462 -0.72 -9.90 -25.75
CA SER A 462 -0.93 -11.26 -25.21
C SER A 462 -2.18 -11.32 -24.30
N ILE A 463 -2.34 -10.36 -23.39
CA ILE A 463 -3.55 -10.27 -22.53
C ILE A 463 -4.80 -10.12 -23.40
N GLN A 464 -4.76 -9.25 -24.41
CA GLN A 464 -5.87 -9.02 -25.33
C GLN A 464 -6.23 -10.25 -26.17
N SER A 465 -5.21 -10.96 -26.68
CA SER A 465 -5.42 -12.20 -27.44
C SER A 465 -6.08 -13.29 -26.58
N LEU A 466 -5.70 -13.39 -25.30
CA LEU A 466 -6.35 -14.29 -24.33
C LEU A 466 -7.78 -13.83 -24.01
N GLY A 467 -8.02 -12.53 -24.01
CA GLY A 467 -9.33 -11.93 -23.78
C GLY A 467 -10.34 -12.17 -24.91
N ALA A 468 -9.87 -12.63 -26.09
CA ALA A 468 -10.71 -13.00 -27.25
C ALA A 468 -11.76 -11.94 -27.62
N GLY A 469 -11.46 -10.65 -27.49
CA GLY A 469 -12.37 -9.53 -27.77
C GLY A 469 -13.42 -9.26 -26.67
N SER A 470 -13.40 -9.96 -25.55
CA SER A 470 -14.29 -9.74 -24.41
C SER A 470 -13.60 -8.88 -23.34
N LEU A 471 -14.20 -7.74 -23.00
CA LEU A 471 -13.73 -6.90 -21.90
C LEU A 471 -13.65 -7.69 -20.58
N PHE A 472 -14.66 -8.49 -20.27
CA PHE A 472 -14.70 -9.28 -19.04
C PHE A 472 -13.53 -10.28 -18.93
N LEU A 473 -13.23 -10.99 -20.02
CA LEU A 473 -12.09 -11.93 -20.06
C LEU A 473 -10.77 -11.18 -20.00
N THR A 474 -10.65 -10.04 -20.67
CA THR A 474 -9.44 -9.19 -20.59
C THR A 474 -9.22 -8.68 -19.17
N LEU A 475 -10.27 -8.22 -18.48
CA LEU A 475 -10.20 -7.86 -17.06
C LEU A 475 -9.76 -9.04 -16.19
N PHE A 476 -10.29 -10.25 -16.46
CA PHE A 476 -9.92 -11.45 -15.72
C PHE A 476 -8.44 -11.80 -15.90
N PHE A 477 -7.92 -11.78 -17.13
CA PHE A 477 -6.49 -12.03 -17.38
C PHE A 477 -5.59 -10.91 -16.88
N THR A 478 -6.04 -9.65 -16.94
CA THR A 478 -5.36 -8.50 -16.34
C THR A 478 -5.28 -8.65 -14.83
N MET A 479 -6.36 -9.07 -14.17
CA MET A 479 -6.38 -9.40 -12.74
C MET A 479 -5.34 -10.47 -12.40
N LEU A 480 -5.36 -11.61 -13.12
CA LEU A 480 -4.42 -12.70 -12.89
C LEU A 480 -2.97 -12.25 -13.10
N ALA A 481 -2.69 -11.54 -14.18
CA ALA A 481 -1.36 -10.98 -14.45
C ALA A 481 -0.92 -10.05 -13.32
N SER A 482 -1.79 -9.12 -12.90
CA SER A 482 -1.50 -8.19 -11.80
C SER A 482 -1.24 -8.91 -10.48
N MET A 483 -2.02 -9.93 -10.15
CA MET A 483 -1.81 -10.72 -8.93
C MET A 483 -0.49 -11.50 -8.97
N ILE A 484 -0.17 -12.13 -10.10
CA ILE A 484 1.08 -12.90 -10.26
C ILE A 484 2.29 -11.96 -10.19
N LEU A 485 2.25 -10.84 -10.92
CA LEU A 485 3.32 -9.84 -10.93
C LEU A 485 3.47 -9.12 -9.59
N GLY A 486 2.38 -8.94 -8.85
CA GLY A 486 2.38 -8.32 -7.51
C GLY A 486 2.76 -9.26 -6.37
N MET A 487 2.82 -10.57 -6.61
CA MET A 487 2.99 -11.59 -5.57
C MET A 487 4.37 -11.51 -4.91
N GLY A 488 4.39 -11.30 -3.60
CA GLY A 488 5.64 -11.23 -2.82
C GLY A 488 6.43 -9.92 -2.99
N LEU A 489 5.85 -8.93 -3.63
CA LEU A 489 6.42 -7.60 -3.77
C LEU A 489 5.75 -6.61 -2.80
N PRO A 490 6.49 -5.60 -2.31
CA PRO A 490 5.87 -4.43 -1.70
C PRO A 490 4.90 -3.75 -2.67
N SER A 491 3.93 -3.01 -2.15
CA SER A 491 2.83 -2.41 -2.95
C SER A 491 3.30 -1.51 -4.09
N ILE A 492 4.40 -0.78 -3.90
CA ILE A 492 4.93 0.16 -4.90
C ILE A 492 5.45 -0.57 -6.14
N PRO A 493 6.44 -1.49 -6.05
CA PRO A 493 6.87 -2.26 -7.21
C PRO A 493 5.74 -3.09 -7.81
N ALA A 494 4.87 -3.68 -6.99
CA ALA A 494 3.72 -4.42 -7.48
C ALA A 494 2.83 -3.56 -8.39
N TYR A 495 2.46 -2.34 -7.94
CA TYR A 495 1.66 -1.42 -8.74
C TYR A 495 2.39 -0.98 -10.03
N ILE A 496 3.65 -0.57 -9.94
CA ILE A 496 4.36 -0.04 -11.11
C ILE A 496 4.49 -1.10 -12.21
N ILE A 497 4.89 -2.31 -11.84
CA ILE A 497 5.04 -3.41 -12.80
C ILE A 497 3.69 -3.76 -13.44
N THR A 498 2.63 -3.85 -12.65
CA THR A 498 1.28 -4.15 -13.16
C THR A 498 0.71 -3.02 -14.00
N ALA A 499 0.92 -1.77 -13.61
CA ALA A 499 0.50 -0.60 -14.36
C ALA A 499 1.19 -0.52 -15.74
N THR A 500 2.49 -0.80 -15.78
CA THR A 500 3.25 -0.71 -17.05
C THR A 500 2.90 -1.85 -18.01
N MET A 501 2.58 -3.04 -17.51
CA MET A 501 2.41 -4.25 -18.32
C MET A 501 0.97 -4.66 -18.55
N ALA A 502 0.07 -4.41 -17.59
CA ALA A 502 -1.28 -4.92 -17.62
C ALA A 502 -2.34 -3.83 -17.85
N ALA A 503 -2.15 -2.61 -17.34
CA ALA A 503 -3.13 -1.55 -17.51
C ALA A 503 -3.37 -1.15 -18.98
N PRO A 504 -2.36 -1.08 -19.87
CA PRO A 504 -2.56 -0.73 -21.28
C PRO A 504 -3.48 -1.69 -22.02
N ALA A 505 -3.60 -2.96 -21.59
CA ALA A 505 -4.49 -3.94 -22.22
C ALA A 505 -5.98 -3.53 -22.16
N LEU A 506 -6.34 -2.72 -21.17
CA LEU A 506 -7.73 -2.25 -20.99
C LEU A 506 -8.05 -1.00 -21.84
N ALA A 507 -7.04 -0.23 -22.23
CA ALA A 507 -7.23 1.01 -22.98
C ALA A 507 -7.88 0.78 -24.37
N GLU A 508 -7.57 -0.34 -25.03
CA GLU A 508 -8.17 -0.69 -26.33
C GLU A 508 -9.67 -1.02 -26.25
N PHE A 509 -10.16 -1.37 -25.06
CA PHE A 509 -11.59 -1.54 -24.81
C PHE A 509 -12.29 -0.24 -24.41
N GLY A 510 -11.64 0.90 -24.55
CA GLY A 510 -12.19 2.20 -24.18
C GLY A 510 -12.19 2.47 -22.68
N VAL A 511 -11.53 1.63 -21.86
CA VAL A 511 -11.43 1.86 -20.42
C VAL A 511 -10.50 3.06 -20.16
N PRO A 512 -10.99 4.12 -19.46
CA PRO A 512 -10.18 5.30 -19.16
C PRO A 512 -8.94 4.95 -18.35
N VAL A 513 -7.85 5.70 -18.57
CA VAL A 513 -6.56 5.45 -17.91
C VAL A 513 -6.67 5.39 -16.39
N LEU A 514 -7.43 6.29 -15.76
CA LEU A 514 -7.64 6.28 -14.31
C LEU A 514 -8.28 4.96 -13.85
N VAL A 515 -9.33 4.52 -14.54
CA VAL A 515 -10.08 3.29 -14.21
C VAL A 515 -9.17 2.06 -14.37
N ALA A 516 -8.41 2.00 -15.48
CA ALA A 516 -7.47 0.90 -15.73
C ALA A 516 -6.36 0.84 -14.68
N HIS A 517 -5.79 1.98 -14.32
CA HIS A 517 -4.75 2.07 -13.28
C HIS A 517 -5.30 1.74 -11.88
N MET A 518 -6.50 2.19 -11.55
CA MET A 518 -7.17 1.81 -10.29
C MET A 518 -7.45 0.30 -10.25
N PHE A 519 -7.82 -0.31 -11.37
CA PHE A 519 -8.06 -1.75 -11.46
C PHE A 519 -6.79 -2.55 -11.13
N VAL A 520 -5.69 -2.29 -11.81
CA VAL A 520 -4.43 -3.01 -11.57
C VAL A 520 -3.82 -2.69 -10.20
N PHE A 521 -4.03 -1.49 -9.67
CA PHE A 521 -3.63 -1.07 -8.34
C PHE A 521 -4.26 -1.94 -7.24
N TYR A 522 -5.57 -2.18 -7.32
CA TYR A 522 -6.26 -3.05 -6.38
C TYR A 522 -5.66 -4.45 -6.37
N PHE A 523 -5.49 -5.09 -7.53
CA PHE A 523 -4.99 -6.46 -7.59
C PHE A 523 -3.51 -6.58 -7.22
N GLY A 524 -2.69 -5.59 -7.54
CA GLY A 524 -1.31 -5.51 -7.08
C GLY A 524 -1.20 -5.46 -5.56
N ILE A 525 -2.07 -4.70 -4.88
CA ILE A 525 -2.11 -4.59 -3.43
C ILE A 525 -2.70 -5.83 -2.77
N PHE A 526 -3.84 -6.35 -3.28
CA PHE A 526 -4.52 -7.50 -2.69
C PHE A 526 -3.74 -8.82 -2.87
N ALA A 527 -2.72 -8.87 -3.72
CA ALA A 527 -1.74 -9.95 -3.76
C ALA A 527 -1.08 -10.21 -2.38
N ASN A 528 -0.97 -9.18 -1.52
CA ASN A 528 -0.41 -9.29 -0.17
C ASN A 528 -1.29 -10.03 0.86
N VAL A 529 -2.56 -10.28 0.55
CA VAL A 529 -3.46 -11.13 1.36
C VAL A 529 -3.82 -12.44 0.66
N THR A 530 -3.31 -12.66 -0.55
CA THR A 530 -3.68 -13.82 -1.38
C THR A 530 -2.61 -14.92 -1.27
N PRO A 531 -2.97 -16.13 -0.81
CA PRO A 531 -2.08 -17.29 -0.90
C PRO A 531 -1.63 -17.56 -2.35
N PRO A 532 -0.41 -18.08 -2.59
CA PRO A 532 0.48 -18.72 -1.60
C PRO A 532 1.45 -17.77 -0.85
N VAL A 533 1.58 -16.51 -1.23
CA VAL A 533 2.61 -15.61 -0.66
C VAL A 533 2.07 -14.74 0.48
N ALA A 534 0.90 -14.13 0.34
CA ALA A 534 0.09 -13.47 1.39
C ALA A 534 0.88 -12.81 2.56
N LEU A 535 1.88 -11.97 2.27
CA LEU A 535 2.84 -11.46 3.28
C LEU A 535 2.16 -10.80 4.49
N ALA A 536 1.14 -9.98 4.26
CA ALA A 536 0.40 -9.31 5.34
C ALA A 536 -0.37 -10.34 6.22
N ALA A 537 -0.98 -11.35 5.60
CA ALA A 537 -1.68 -12.39 6.34
C ALA A 537 -0.71 -13.29 7.14
N PHE A 538 0.50 -13.53 6.61
CA PHE A 538 1.53 -14.30 7.32
C PHE A 538 2.08 -13.52 8.51
N ALA A 539 2.24 -12.21 8.39
CA ALA A 539 2.57 -11.35 9.53
C ALA A 539 1.47 -11.39 10.60
N GLY A 540 0.20 -11.29 10.19
CA GLY A 540 -0.95 -11.43 11.09
C GLY A 540 -1.01 -12.81 11.79
N ALA A 541 -0.65 -13.88 11.08
CA ALA A 541 -0.50 -15.20 11.67
C ALA A 541 0.62 -15.25 12.71
N GLY A 542 1.75 -14.58 12.43
CA GLY A 542 2.87 -14.45 13.37
C GLY A 542 2.44 -13.78 14.68
N VAL A 543 1.80 -12.61 14.60
CA VAL A 543 1.31 -11.88 15.79
C VAL A 543 0.23 -12.66 16.54
N SER A 544 -0.68 -13.32 15.81
CA SER A 544 -1.78 -14.05 16.43
C SER A 544 -1.39 -15.42 17.00
N GLY A 545 -0.26 -15.98 16.58
CA GLY A 545 0.14 -17.36 16.83
C GLY A 545 -0.71 -18.36 16.03
N GLY A 546 -1.22 -17.94 14.87
CA GLY A 546 -2.04 -18.76 13.96
C GLY A 546 -1.22 -19.50 12.91
N ASN A 547 -1.92 -20.35 12.12
CA ASN A 547 -1.31 -21.00 10.96
C ASN A 547 -1.26 -20.01 9.78
N PRO A 548 -0.09 -19.74 9.17
CA PRO A 548 0.05 -18.74 8.10
C PRO A 548 -0.87 -18.96 6.90
N MET A 549 -0.88 -20.19 6.37
CA MET A 549 -1.68 -20.51 5.17
C MET A 549 -3.18 -20.39 5.44
N TYR A 550 -3.63 -20.89 6.60
CA TYR A 550 -5.04 -20.81 6.98
C TYR A 550 -5.47 -19.36 7.28
N THR A 551 -4.59 -18.57 7.89
CA THR A 551 -4.81 -17.13 8.07
C THR A 551 -4.90 -16.43 6.71
N GLY A 552 -4.06 -16.79 5.73
CA GLY A 552 -4.13 -16.30 4.35
C GLY A 552 -5.47 -16.57 3.69
N PHE A 553 -6.00 -17.79 3.78
CA PHE A 553 -7.33 -18.11 3.23
C PHE A 553 -8.47 -17.36 3.94
N GLN A 554 -8.36 -17.13 5.25
CA GLN A 554 -9.33 -16.30 5.97
C GLN A 554 -9.22 -14.82 5.56
N ALA A 555 -8.01 -14.31 5.34
CA ALA A 555 -7.77 -12.94 4.87
C ALA A 555 -8.30 -12.74 3.43
N LEU A 556 -8.04 -13.70 2.53
CA LEU A 556 -8.59 -13.69 1.18
C LEU A 556 -10.13 -13.63 1.21
N LYS A 557 -10.78 -14.46 2.06
CA LYS A 557 -12.23 -14.43 2.23
C LYS A 557 -12.74 -13.08 2.73
N LEU A 558 -12.09 -12.51 3.73
CA LEU A 558 -12.45 -11.18 4.27
C LEU A 558 -12.26 -10.07 3.23
N SER A 559 -11.26 -10.21 2.36
CA SER A 559 -10.91 -9.23 1.33
C SER A 559 -11.64 -9.46 0.00
N LEU A 560 -12.57 -10.42 -0.10
CA LEU A 560 -13.19 -10.80 -1.38
C LEU A 560 -13.90 -9.64 -2.07
N ALA A 561 -14.48 -8.69 -1.32
CA ALA A 561 -15.05 -7.48 -1.88
C ALA A 561 -14.01 -6.65 -2.64
N GLY A 562 -12.75 -6.62 -2.19
CA GLY A 562 -11.65 -5.95 -2.87
C GLY A 562 -11.30 -6.55 -4.23
N PHE A 563 -11.72 -7.79 -4.52
CA PHE A 563 -11.60 -8.42 -5.84
C PHE A 563 -12.81 -8.14 -6.73
N ILE A 564 -13.96 -7.84 -6.16
CA ILE A 564 -15.21 -7.58 -6.89
C ILE A 564 -15.32 -6.08 -7.24
N ILE A 565 -15.02 -5.20 -6.31
CA ILE A 565 -15.14 -3.74 -6.46
C ILE A 565 -14.42 -3.20 -7.72
N PRO A 566 -13.21 -3.67 -8.09
CA PRO A 566 -12.57 -3.23 -9.33
C PRO A 566 -13.39 -3.51 -10.60
N TYR A 567 -14.06 -4.64 -10.67
CA TYR A 567 -14.95 -4.92 -11.80
C TYR A 567 -16.13 -3.95 -11.82
N LEU A 568 -16.67 -3.59 -10.62
CA LEU A 568 -17.80 -2.67 -10.54
C LEU A 568 -17.47 -1.32 -11.15
N PHE A 569 -16.38 -0.71 -10.71
CA PHE A 569 -16.05 0.64 -11.18
C PHE A 569 -15.51 0.67 -12.63
N VAL A 570 -15.12 -0.48 -13.23
CA VAL A 570 -14.84 -0.54 -14.67
C VAL A 570 -16.13 -0.49 -15.47
N PHE A 571 -17.16 -1.21 -15.03
CA PHE A 571 -18.46 -1.21 -15.70
C PHE A 571 -19.32 0.00 -15.34
N GLU A 572 -19.11 0.57 -14.15
CA GLU A 572 -19.84 1.72 -13.62
C GLU A 572 -18.88 2.76 -13.02
N PRO A 573 -18.26 3.61 -13.85
CA PRO A 573 -17.28 4.61 -13.40
C PRO A 573 -17.83 5.67 -12.43
N SER A 574 -19.15 5.83 -12.33
CA SER A 574 -19.78 6.69 -11.32
C SER A 574 -19.45 6.27 -9.88
N LEU A 575 -19.07 5.00 -9.64
CA LEU A 575 -18.53 4.53 -8.36
C LEU A 575 -17.15 5.15 -8.04
N LEU A 576 -16.42 5.64 -9.04
CA LEU A 576 -15.24 6.47 -8.87
C LEU A 576 -15.59 7.97 -8.82
N MET A 577 -16.86 8.31 -8.77
CA MET A 577 -17.38 9.70 -8.81
C MET A 577 -16.97 10.48 -10.07
N ILE A 578 -16.63 9.80 -11.17
CA ILE A 578 -16.23 10.41 -12.44
C ILE A 578 -17.21 10.04 -13.55
N ASN A 579 -17.36 10.95 -14.51
CA ASN A 579 -18.04 10.68 -15.77
C ASN A 579 -17.03 10.71 -16.93
N PRO A 580 -16.61 9.55 -17.46
CA PRO A 580 -15.67 9.49 -18.57
C PRO A 580 -16.33 9.57 -19.95
N GLU A 581 -17.67 9.71 -20.06
CA GLU A 581 -18.38 9.72 -21.34
C GLU A 581 -17.88 10.84 -22.25
N GLY A 582 -17.58 10.49 -23.49
CA GLY A 582 -17.10 11.43 -24.51
C GLY A 582 -15.64 11.84 -24.34
N LEU A 583 -14.92 11.33 -23.31
CA LEU A 583 -13.51 11.62 -23.10
C LEU A 583 -12.62 10.60 -23.82
N ALA A 584 -11.41 11.05 -24.20
CA ALA A 584 -10.37 10.14 -24.67
C ALA A 584 -9.93 9.19 -23.55
N THR A 585 -9.48 7.97 -23.89
CA THR A 585 -9.03 6.97 -22.90
C THR A 585 -7.85 7.45 -22.05
N ASN A 586 -7.04 8.37 -22.58
CA ASN A 586 -5.90 9.01 -21.92
C ASN A 586 -6.21 10.38 -21.28
N ALA A 587 -7.51 10.72 -21.11
CA ALA A 587 -7.89 11.96 -20.45
C ALA A 587 -7.30 12.03 -19.02
N THR A 588 -6.85 13.21 -18.66
CA THR A 588 -6.27 13.50 -17.32
C THR A 588 -7.22 14.28 -16.41
N GLU A 589 -8.26 14.86 -17.01
CA GLU A 589 -9.32 15.57 -16.29
C GLU A 589 -10.64 14.83 -16.48
N PHE A 590 -11.37 14.66 -15.39
CA PHE A 590 -12.64 13.94 -15.36
C PHE A 590 -13.69 14.83 -14.70
N PRO A 591 -14.82 15.10 -15.38
CA PRO A 591 -15.97 15.73 -14.74
C PRO A 591 -16.54 14.77 -13.68
N LEU A 592 -17.15 15.35 -12.64
CA LEU A 592 -17.90 14.57 -11.65
C LEU A 592 -19.10 13.90 -12.34
N ALA A 593 -19.37 12.66 -11.99
CA ALA A 593 -20.59 11.98 -12.39
C ALA A 593 -21.81 12.69 -11.81
N ASP A 594 -22.99 12.48 -12.41
CA ASP A 594 -24.23 13.01 -11.87
C ASP A 594 -24.45 12.50 -10.44
N VAL A 595 -24.87 13.41 -9.56
CA VAL A 595 -25.10 13.09 -8.15
C VAL A 595 -26.16 12.00 -7.98
N GLY A 596 -27.18 11.99 -8.85
CA GLY A 596 -28.21 10.96 -8.85
C GLY A 596 -27.65 9.58 -9.17
N ASP A 597 -26.80 9.46 -10.17
CA ASP A 597 -26.12 8.21 -10.55
C ASP A 597 -25.17 7.73 -9.45
N ILE A 598 -24.38 8.64 -8.85
CA ILE A 598 -23.51 8.30 -7.74
C ILE A 598 -24.33 7.73 -6.58
N VAL A 599 -25.40 8.41 -6.16
CA VAL A 599 -26.23 7.98 -5.02
C VAL A 599 -26.91 6.65 -5.32
N LEU A 600 -27.44 6.45 -6.52
CA LEU A 600 -28.09 5.21 -6.92
C LEU A 600 -27.08 4.05 -6.89
N ASN A 601 -25.96 4.18 -7.62
CA ASN A 601 -24.98 3.10 -7.78
C ASN A 601 -24.22 2.80 -6.49
N VAL A 602 -23.94 3.80 -5.66
CA VAL A 602 -23.38 3.57 -4.31
C VAL A 602 -24.38 2.86 -3.40
N SER A 603 -25.67 3.21 -3.47
CA SER A 603 -26.69 2.58 -2.63
C SER A 603 -26.91 1.11 -2.98
N THR A 604 -26.98 0.78 -4.28
CA THR A 604 -27.08 -0.61 -4.77
C THR A 604 -25.84 -1.41 -4.42
N ALA A 605 -24.63 -0.84 -4.59
CA ALA A 605 -23.38 -1.46 -4.21
C ALA A 605 -23.30 -1.72 -2.70
N VAL A 606 -23.73 -0.78 -1.84
CA VAL A 606 -23.80 -0.97 -0.39
C VAL A 606 -24.69 -2.15 -0.01
N VAL A 607 -25.88 -2.26 -0.59
CA VAL A 607 -26.79 -3.39 -0.32
C VAL A 607 -26.19 -4.71 -0.82
N GLY A 608 -25.62 -4.71 -2.02
CA GLY A 608 -24.91 -5.87 -2.57
C GLY A 608 -23.74 -6.35 -1.71
N ILE A 609 -22.93 -5.43 -1.22
CA ILE A 609 -21.79 -5.72 -0.33
C ILE A 609 -22.25 -6.27 1.04
N ILE A 610 -23.33 -5.75 1.60
CA ILE A 610 -23.94 -6.27 2.83
C ILE A 610 -24.42 -7.69 2.62
N ALA A 611 -25.13 -7.96 1.51
CA ALA A 611 -25.61 -9.27 1.14
C ALA A 611 -24.45 -10.26 0.87
N LEU A 612 -23.43 -9.85 0.14
CA LEU A 612 -22.21 -10.60 -0.09
C LEU A 612 -21.55 -11.03 1.24
N SER A 613 -21.42 -10.09 2.17
CA SER A 613 -20.83 -10.34 3.49
C SER A 613 -21.63 -11.36 4.29
N ALA A 614 -22.96 -11.27 4.26
CA ALA A 614 -23.86 -12.25 4.90
C ALA A 614 -23.75 -13.63 4.25
N ALA A 615 -23.70 -13.71 2.92
CA ALA A 615 -23.52 -14.94 2.18
C ALA A 615 -22.18 -15.61 2.49
N LEU A 616 -21.08 -14.85 2.54
CA LEU A 616 -19.72 -15.35 2.86
C LEU A 616 -19.65 -15.92 4.28
N GLU A 617 -20.29 -15.27 5.28
CA GLU A 617 -20.31 -15.76 6.66
C GLU A 617 -21.39 -16.84 6.88
N GLY A 618 -22.38 -16.94 5.98
CA GLY A 618 -23.51 -17.85 6.11
C GLY A 618 -24.39 -17.52 7.31
N TYR A 619 -24.50 -16.22 7.62
CA TYR A 619 -25.23 -15.69 8.75
C TYR A 619 -25.69 -14.26 8.49
N PHE A 620 -26.92 -13.93 8.85
CA PHE A 620 -27.44 -12.57 8.87
C PHE A 620 -27.95 -12.24 10.28
N ARG A 621 -29.10 -12.74 10.68
CA ARG A 621 -29.61 -12.77 12.07
C ARG A 621 -29.68 -14.19 12.61
N THR A 622 -29.94 -15.15 11.72
CA THR A 622 -29.88 -16.58 11.97
C THR A 622 -28.96 -17.23 10.93
N HIS A 623 -28.70 -18.52 11.08
CA HIS A 623 -27.89 -19.27 10.11
C HIS A 623 -28.60 -19.33 8.74
N LEU A 624 -27.85 -19.06 7.68
CA LEU A 624 -28.30 -19.23 6.29
C LEU A 624 -27.99 -20.67 5.83
N ASN A 625 -28.98 -21.38 5.35
CA ASN A 625 -28.74 -22.68 4.70
C ASN A 625 -27.99 -22.49 3.38
N VAL A 626 -27.45 -23.60 2.83
CA VAL A 626 -26.58 -23.54 1.64
C VAL A 626 -27.31 -22.93 0.43
N VAL A 627 -28.60 -23.22 0.25
CA VAL A 627 -29.40 -22.71 -0.88
C VAL A 627 -29.58 -21.20 -0.77
N LEU A 628 -30.05 -20.70 0.39
CA LEU A 628 -30.22 -19.27 0.65
C LEU A 628 -28.89 -18.52 0.53
N ARG A 629 -27.80 -19.14 0.95
CA ARG A 629 -26.47 -18.59 0.85
C ARG A 629 -26.00 -18.44 -0.60
N LEU A 630 -26.21 -19.46 -1.45
CA LEU A 630 -25.86 -19.40 -2.88
C LEU A 630 -26.76 -18.41 -3.63
N LEU A 631 -28.06 -18.39 -3.34
CA LEU A 631 -28.97 -17.40 -3.91
C LEU A 631 -28.60 -15.97 -3.50
N LEU A 632 -28.24 -15.77 -2.23
CA LEU A 632 -27.82 -14.46 -1.74
C LEU A 632 -26.48 -14.02 -2.37
N LEU A 633 -25.56 -14.96 -2.60
CA LEU A 633 -24.30 -14.68 -3.31
C LEU A 633 -24.57 -14.27 -4.77
N ALA A 634 -25.43 -15.03 -5.47
CA ALA A 634 -25.82 -14.70 -6.84
C ALA A 634 -26.53 -13.32 -6.90
N ALA A 635 -27.50 -13.09 -6.01
CA ALA A 635 -28.23 -11.85 -5.95
C ALA A 635 -27.33 -10.65 -5.63
N ALA A 636 -26.36 -10.82 -4.72
CA ALA A 636 -25.36 -9.81 -4.42
C ALA A 636 -24.50 -9.45 -5.65
N LEU A 637 -24.10 -10.44 -6.45
CA LEU A 637 -23.37 -10.22 -7.70
C LEU A 637 -24.26 -9.55 -8.77
N PHE A 638 -25.54 -9.95 -8.85
CA PHE A 638 -26.50 -9.31 -9.78
C PHE A 638 -26.78 -7.84 -9.42
N SER A 639 -26.89 -7.49 -8.14
CA SER A 639 -27.09 -6.09 -7.69
C SER A 639 -25.86 -5.23 -7.85
N VAL A 640 -24.79 -5.78 -8.33
CA VAL A 640 -23.48 -5.21 -8.50
C VAL A 640 -23.12 -5.07 -10.00
N VAL A 641 -23.77 -5.89 -10.86
CA VAL A 641 -23.66 -5.78 -12.32
C VAL A 641 -24.53 -4.59 -12.79
N PRO A 642 -23.97 -3.59 -13.51
CA PRO A 642 -24.71 -2.41 -13.93
C PRO A 642 -25.94 -2.75 -14.75
N GLY A 643 -27.05 -2.11 -14.41
CA GLY A 643 -28.29 -2.22 -15.17
C GLY A 643 -29.53 -2.19 -14.26
N LEU A 644 -30.49 -1.35 -14.60
CA LEU A 644 -31.71 -1.18 -13.79
C LEU A 644 -32.49 -2.49 -13.59
N THR A 645 -32.44 -3.38 -14.56
CA THR A 645 -33.07 -4.72 -14.49
C THR A 645 -32.31 -5.67 -13.59
N SER A 646 -30.96 -5.71 -13.66
CA SER A 646 -30.12 -6.53 -12.78
C SER A 646 -30.22 -6.07 -11.32
N ASP A 647 -30.24 -4.76 -11.08
CA ASP A 647 -30.39 -4.17 -9.76
C ASP A 647 -31.74 -4.53 -9.14
N ILE A 648 -32.85 -4.36 -9.88
CA ILE A 648 -34.19 -4.71 -9.38
C ILE A 648 -34.28 -6.19 -9.03
N ILE A 649 -33.76 -7.08 -9.89
CA ILE A 649 -33.76 -8.53 -9.63
C ILE A 649 -32.89 -8.83 -8.40
N GLY A 650 -31.66 -8.35 -8.38
CA GLY A 650 -30.73 -8.58 -7.27
C GLY A 650 -31.28 -8.09 -5.93
N LEU A 651 -31.72 -6.82 -5.88
CA LEU A 651 -32.27 -6.21 -4.67
C LEU A 651 -33.57 -6.92 -4.20
N SER A 652 -34.45 -7.33 -5.13
CA SER A 652 -35.67 -8.04 -4.78
C SER A 652 -35.35 -9.38 -4.12
N VAL A 653 -34.43 -10.17 -4.67
CA VAL A 653 -34.01 -11.45 -4.11
C VAL A 653 -33.34 -11.25 -2.75
N ILE A 654 -32.45 -10.25 -2.61
CA ILE A 654 -31.80 -9.89 -1.33
C ILE A 654 -32.87 -9.57 -0.27
N LEU A 655 -33.85 -8.73 -0.62
CA LEU A 655 -34.93 -8.33 0.27
C LEU A 655 -35.76 -9.53 0.74
N VAL A 656 -36.15 -10.42 -0.18
CA VAL A 656 -36.91 -11.64 0.15
C VAL A 656 -36.13 -12.53 1.13
N ILE A 657 -34.83 -12.76 0.87
CA ILE A 657 -33.98 -13.59 1.74
C ILE A 657 -33.84 -12.94 3.12
N PHE A 658 -33.67 -11.63 3.19
CA PHE A 658 -33.58 -10.91 4.47
C PHE A 658 -34.88 -10.96 5.25
N ILE A 659 -36.04 -10.86 4.60
CA ILE A 659 -37.37 -11.03 5.22
C ILE A 659 -37.53 -12.46 5.77
N ILE A 660 -37.21 -13.47 4.98
CA ILE A 660 -37.27 -14.88 5.43
C ILE A 660 -36.41 -15.09 6.68
N ASN A 661 -35.17 -14.63 6.65
CA ASN A 661 -34.23 -14.77 7.77
C ASN A 661 -34.69 -13.98 9.02
N PHE A 662 -35.28 -12.80 8.84
CA PHE A 662 -35.88 -12.02 9.92
C PHE A 662 -37.09 -12.71 10.55
N MET A 663 -37.97 -13.35 9.74
CA MET A 663 -39.10 -14.12 10.23
C MET A 663 -38.66 -15.36 11.01
N THR A 664 -37.58 -16.01 10.56
CA THR A 664 -36.96 -17.15 11.26
C THR A 664 -36.41 -16.74 12.63
N ASP A 665 -35.67 -15.62 12.70
CA ASP A 665 -35.16 -15.07 13.97
C ASP A 665 -36.29 -14.81 14.98
N ARG A 666 -37.40 -14.22 14.52
CA ARG A 666 -38.57 -14.00 15.38
C ARG A 666 -39.20 -15.30 15.90
N LYS A 667 -39.30 -16.33 15.06
CA LYS A 667 -39.82 -17.65 15.46
C LYS A 667 -38.91 -18.33 16.49
N GLU A 668 -37.57 -18.33 16.26
CA GLU A 668 -36.63 -18.92 17.20
C GLU A 668 -36.68 -18.21 18.57
N LYS A 669 -36.74 -16.87 18.58
CA LYS A 669 -36.87 -16.11 19.83
C LYS A 669 -38.19 -16.31 20.56
N ALA A 670 -39.28 -16.51 19.83
CA ALA A 670 -40.60 -16.85 20.43
C ALA A 670 -40.69 -18.27 21.01
N GLN A 671 -39.87 -19.19 20.51
CA GLN A 671 -39.76 -20.56 21.04
C GLN A 671 -38.83 -20.67 22.25
N THR A 672 -37.91 -19.68 22.43
CA THR A 672 -36.95 -19.66 23.54
C THR A 672 -37.38 -18.74 24.70
N ALA A 673 -38.39 -17.89 24.51
CA ALA A 673 -39.06 -17.08 25.52
C ALA A 673 -40.23 -17.81 26.14
#